data_85b02a5a7b48a569a13f8cc856c0e617
#
_entry.id   85b02a5a7b48a569a13f8cc856c0e617
#
_cell.length_a   1.000
_cell.length_b   1.000
_cell.length_c   1.000
_cell.angle_alpha   90.00
_cell.angle_beta   90.00
_cell.angle_gamma   90.00
#
_symmetry.space_group_name_H-M   'P 1'
#
loop_
_entity.id
_entity.type
_entity.pdbx_description
1 polymer ?
#
loop_
_entity_poly.entity_id
_entity_poly.type
_entity_poly.pdbx_seq_one_letter_code
_entity_poly.pdbx_strand_id
1 'polypeptide(L)'
;MSSPSTSYEDIRADDAVERILQWWRDDHREPVTELVGPPESGRTQVLRRVHDSLPAGIWVDATGLTAEEVLQRVLSAAGVESPPHRRAGWRGELGKAGLGDRPVFLANAHRAGRTRRSAQPDRVVRTLALDLAVTAGAKVVVEADPPAEERWLLNLLALRLVSDGPPEHRPVPRELQALALAELPRTPVAVWRELADALGAPFPDAASPLEFARQYPELLTVDGDAEGSHGGGNDGEGSHGESSDGEWVSFQDEYLARRIRRGLVPEQFHRAGDRLTDWLPGHSAGPVAEYAAHALPLHAVQAGRFDEMQHNGELVAHLDQVALLDAACCHAPRSLDRNTPAGDAAGLWLSGVDSLPQGTWAAWLHLMSTVRGDTEFAAGIERSGVALPWKVRWANWRPPGGWDLSYLRPGPLLTLFDATAGVPAAGRRIVAGQGAWDRRVRIWDAQTGEQLGGPWSDGVPQPGQAEPLWPRDHDPQITQPWVQLTNYGVAPELLTETLRLDGLVVVGGLGGLFAVEPASPDRFDGLGDLHGEPFLAEFGRVDGGTDWDAPDRAVLEELFGPGTVRRLAAEDLPAGLADEEARALLTGTGLPAFRGAEMRLTALGAEPLAELSADDVWEFTEEEDVPESAGQGAYYRLGIWGGEPLVLDGEGGGVYVVPGEDGHGYEQPLVAGSLPAFVAMLQGYLVGRCLLPMASSLAERKRIRDLIELDLAAVDEEGAESAAWTDVLYDDAG
;
A
#
# COMPACT_ATOMS: atom_id res chain seq x y z
N MET A 1 -35.04 11.63 -3.55
CA MET A 1 -35.14 11.91 -2.10
C MET A 1 -33.94 12.78 -1.76
N SER A 2 -34.18 14.03 -1.32
CA SER A 2 -33.10 14.95 -0.93
C SER A 2 -32.47 14.42 0.36
N SER A 3 -31.22 14.00 0.30
CA SER A 3 -30.45 13.59 1.48
C SER A 3 -30.23 14.81 2.40
N PRO A 4 -30.35 14.68 3.71
CA PRO A 4 -30.11 15.81 4.62
C PRO A 4 -28.64 16.22 4.54
N SER A 5 -28.40 17.49 4.17
CA SER A 5 -27.07 18.10 4.33
C SER A 5 -26.82 18.32 5.82
N THR A 6 -25.73 17.77 6.36
CA THR A 6 -25.33 18.07 7.75
C THR A 6 -24.83 19.51 7.77
N SER A 7 -25.66 20.44 8.25
CA SER A 7 -25.24 21.81 8.49
C SER A 7 -24.59 21.94 9.88
N TYR A 8 -23.50 22.72 9.97
CA TYR A 8 -22.92 23.04 11.28
C TYR A 8 -23.90 23.87 12.11
N GLU A 9 -24.07 23.47 13.39
CA GLU A 9 -24.79 24.26 14.38
C GLU A 9 -23.89 25.40 14.84
N ASP A 10 -24.28 26.65 14.55
CA ASP A 10 -23.56 27.84 15.03
C ASP A 10 -23.81 28.04 16.52
N ILE A 11 -22.73 28.09 17.32
CA ILE A 11 -22.80 28.02 18.77
C ILE A 11 -21.73 28.90 19.43
N ARG A 12 -22.03 29.45 20.62
CA ARG A 12 -21.02 30.15 21.45
C ARG A 12 -20.20 29.16 22.27
N ALA A 13 -19.01 29.57 22.70
CA ALA A 13 -18.07 28.70 23.41
C ALA A 13 -18.64 28.09 24.71
N ASP A 14 -19.40 28.84 25.48
CA ASP A 14 -20.01 28.33 26.72
C ASP A 14 -21.13 27.31 26.42
N ASP A 15 -22.00 27.63 25.48
CA ASP A 15 -23.09 26.74 25.05
C ASP A 15 -22.53 25.47 24.38
N ALA A 16 -21.37 25.56 23.69
CA ALA A 16 -20.71 24.39 23.08
C ALA A 16 -20.23 23.38 24.12
N VAL A 17 -19.74 23.84 25.29
CA VAL A 17 -19.37 22.96 26.40
C VAL A 17 -20.57 22.17 26.87
N GLU A 18 -21.70 22.85 27.13
CA GLU A 18 -22.93 22.19 27.58
C GLU A 18 -23.49 21.22 26.54
N ARG A 19 -23.44 21.62 25.27
CA ARG A 19 -23.91 20.83 24.13
C ARG A 19 -23.12 19.53 23.93
N ILE A 20 -21.78 19.59 24.06
CA ILE A 20 -20.92 18.40 23.98
C ILE A 20 -21.12 17.49 25.20
N LEU A 21 -21.28 18.07 26.41
CA LEU A 21 -21.56 17.28 27.62
C LEU A 21 -22.96 16.63 27.58
N GLN A 22 -23.95 17.27 26.95
CA GLN A 22 -25.25 16.67 26.70
C GLN A 22 -25.15 15.53 25.69
N TRP A 23 -24.45 15.74 24.57
CA TRP A 23 -24.18 14.69 23.56
C TRP A 23 -23.48 13.48 24.19
N TRP A 24 -22.52 13.70 25.08
CA TRP A 24 -21.85 12.62 25.80
C TRP A 24 -22.83 11.76 26.64
N ARG A 25 -23.79 12.35 27.25
CA ARG A 25 -24.80 11.64 28.11
C ARG A 25 -25.85 10.91 27.30
N ASP A 26 -25.97 11.19 26.02
CA ASP A 26 -27.02 10.64 25.16
C ASP A 26 -26.49 9.39 24.44
N ASP A 27 -27.01 8.21 24.81
CA ASP A 27 -26.53 6.91 24.30
C ASP A 27 -26.94 6.60 22.85
N HIS A 28 -27.81 7.40 22.24
CA HIS A 28 -28.38 7.13 20.90
C HIS A 28 -27.91 8.09 19.83
N ARG A 29 -26.86 8.89 20.10
CA ARG A 29 -26.36 9.90 19.16
C ARG A 29 -25.07 9.50 18.46
N GLU A 30 -24.77 10.26 17.45
CA GLU A 30 -23.60 10.13 16.59
C GLU A 30 -22.33 9.93 17.42
N PRO A 31 -21.44 9.00 17.03
CA PRO A 31 -20.27 8.66 17.84
C PRO A 31 -19.13 9.69 17.76
N VAL A 32 -19.19 10.63 16.81
CA VAL A 32 -18.16 11.67 16.61
C VAL A 32 -18.79 13.06 16.73
N THR A 33 -18.11 13.97 17.43
CA THR A 33 -18.40 15.41 17.45
C THR A 33 -17.26 16.19 16.83
N GLU A 34 -17.53 16.95 15.79
CA GLU A 34 -16.57 17.86 15.14
C GLU A 34 -16.81 19.29 15.63
N LEU A 35 -15.77 19.91 16.21
CA LEU A 35 -15.78 21.29 16.64
C LEU A 35 -14.92 22.14 15.71
N VAL A 36 -15.58 22.97 14.90
CA VAL A 36 -14.91 23.89 14.00
C VAL A 36 -15.10 25.35 14.44
N GLY A 37 -14.37 26.27 13.88
CA GLY A 37 -14.53 27.70 14.14
C GLY A 37 -13.36 28.49 13.57
N PRO A 38 -13.51 29.82 13.51
CA PRO A 38 -12.39 30.67 13.14
C PRO A 38 -11.27 30.51 14.18
N PRO A 39 -10.09 30.80 13.79
CA PRO A 39 -8.97 30.87 14.71
C PRO A 39 -9.26 31.82 15.87
N GLU A 40 -8.68 31.54 17.03
CA GLU A 40 -8.93 32.27 18.29
C GLU A 40 -10.38 32.19 18.81
N SER A 41 -11.24 31.39 18.19
CA SER A 41 -12.61 31.19 18.68
C SER A 41 -12.70 30.43 20.00
N GLY A 42 -11.57 29.94 20.52
CA GLY A 42 -11.51 29.20 21.79
C GLY A 42 -11.83 27.71 21.69
N ARG A 43 -11.73 27.10 20.49
CA ARG A 43 -12.00 25.66 20.27
C ARG A 43 -11.26 24.77 21.29
N THR A 44 -9.94 24.91 21.38
CA THR A 44 -9.11 24.12 22.30
C THR A 44 -9.50 24.35 23.77
N GLN A 45 -9.94 25.56 24.12
CA GLN A 45 -10.42 25.85 25.47
C GLN A 45 -11.76 25.16 25.77
N VAL A 46 -12.67 25.13 24.79
CA VAL A 46 -13.93 24.37 24.89
C VAL A 46 -13.64 22.90 25.11
N LEU A 47 -12.77 22.30 24.27
CA LEU A 47 -12.39 20.89 24.41
C LEU A 47 -11.78 20.61 25.79
N ARG A 48 -10.90 21.48 26.29
CA ARG A 48 -10.25 21.30 27.61
C ARG A 48 -11.27 21.36 28.74
N ARG A 49 -12.20 22.28 28.70
CA ARG A 49 -13.29 22.38 29.71
C ARG A 49 -14.18 21.15 29.71
N VAL A 50 -14.50 20.61 28.54
CA VAL A 50 -15.25 19.35 28.42
C VAL A 50 -14.44 18.18 28.97
N HIS A 51 -13.18 18.05 28.58
CA HIS A 51 -12.28 17.02 29.08
C HIS A 51 -12.14 17.04 30.60
N ASP A 52 -11.94 18.22 31.19
CA ASP A 52 -11.80 18.39 32.65
C ASP A 52 -13.09 17.99 33.40
N SER A 53 -14.23 17.99 32.71
CA SER A 53 -15.52 17.53 33.23
C SER A 53 -15.72 16.02 33.09
N LEU A 54 -14.86 15.30 32.39
CA LEU A 54 -14.96 13.88 32.08
C LEU A 54 -13.65 13.14 32.46
N PRO A 55 -13.51 12.72 33.74
CA PRO A 55 -12.24 12.29 34.35
C PRO A 55 -11.59 11.04 33.73
N ALA A 56 -12.30 10.29 32.89
CA ALA A 56 -11.74 9.12 32.19
C ALA A 56 -11.33 9.44 30.73
N GLY A 57 -11.38 10.71 30.32
CA GLY A 57 -11.12 11.13 28.94
C GLY A 57 -9.66 10.97 28.54
N ILE A 58 -9.44 10.54 27.30
CA ILE A 58 -8.13 10.48 26.67
C ILE A 58 -7.93 11.79 25.91
N TRP A 59 -6.86 12.54 26.25
CA TRP A 59 -6.50 13.78 25.59
C TRP A 59 -5.26 13.58 24.72
N VAL A 60 -5.37 13.90 23.44
CA VAL A 60 -4.22 13.92 22.51
C VAL A 60 -4.18 15.27 21.77
N ASP A 61 -3.07 15.97 21.88
CA ASP A 61 -2.75 17.11 21.02
C ASP A 61 -2.09 16.59 19.74
N ALA A 62 -2.77 16.77 18.62
CA ALA A 62 -2.36 16.25 17.32
C ALA A 62 -1.35 17.17 16.58
N THR A 63 -0.95 18.30 17.19
CA THR A 63 -0.02 19.24 16.56
C THR A 63 1.28 18.55 16.15
N GLY A 64 1.64 18.63 14.87
CA GLY A 64 2.88 18.08 14.32
C GLY A 64 2.92 16.55 14.20
N LEU A 65 1.83 15.84 14.55
CA LEU A 65 1.78 14.38 14.54
C LEU A 65 1.13 13.85 13.26
N THR A 66 1.57 12.66 12.82
CA THR A 66 0.84 11.87 11.83
C THR A 66 -0.39 11.22 12.47
N ALA A 67 -1.33 10.74 11.65
CA ALA A 67 -2.50 10.03 12.16
C ALA A 67 -2.11 8.77 12.95
N GLU A 68 -1.05 8.07 12.51
CA GLU A 68 -0.49 6.90 13.19
C GLU A 68 0.11 7.26 14.57
N GLU A 69 0.81 8.38 14.66
CA GLU A 69 1.37 8.88 15.93
C GLU A 69 0.25 9.31 16.90
N VAL A 70 -0.81 9.94 16.38
CA VAL A 70 -2.01 10.27 17.17
C VAL A 70 -2.64 8.99 17.73
N LEU A 71 -2.85 7.98 16.88
CA LEU A 71 -3.37 6.68 17.31
C LEU A 71 -2.51 6.06 18.41
N GLN A 72 -1.18 6.02 18.21
CA GLN A 72 -0.27 5.45 19.21
C GLN A 72 -0.40 6.14 20.56
N ARG A 73 -0.57 7.47 20.57
CA ARG A 73 -0.81 8.21 21.82
C ARG A 73 -2.14 7.86 22.46
N VAL A 74 -3.21 7.68 21.65
CA VAL A 74 -4.51 7.23 22.14
C VAL A 74 -4.39 5.85 22.78
N LEU A 75 -3.78 4.88 22.08
CA LEU A 75 -3.61 3.51 22.59
C LEU A 75 -2.74 3.47 23.86
N SER A 76 -1.65 4.20 23.88
CA SER A 76 -0.78 4.31 25.06
C SER A 76 -1.52 4.90 26.26
N ALA A 77 -2.32 5.96 26.07
CA ALA A 77 -3.15 6.55 27.12
C ALA A 77 -4.28 5.60 27.58
N ALA A 78 -4.72 4.71 26.71
CA ALA A 78 -5.67 3.64 27.03
C ALA A 78 -5.02 2.46 27.80
N GLY A 79 -3.69 2.40 27.87
CA GLY A 79 -2.93 1.28 28.47
C GLY A 79 -2.81 0.09 27.53
N VAL A 80 -2.95 0.30 26.22
CA VAL A 80 -2.77 -0.73 25.18
C VAL A 80 -1.34 -0.62 24.66
N GLU A 81 -0.55 -1.68 24.82
CA GLU A 81 0.76 -1.78 24.19
C GLU A 81 0.59 -2.14 22.72
N SER A 82 0.94 -1.24 21.84
CA SER A 82 0.99 -1.48 20.39
C SER A 82 2.45 -1.38 19.93
N PRO A 83 2.97 -2.40 19.24
CA PRO A 83 4.32 -2.34 18.70
C PRO A 83 4.44 -1.16 17.71
N PRO A 84 5.54 -0.39 17.76
CA PRO A 84 5.72 0.79 16.89
C PRO A 84 5.58 0.49 15.39
N HIS A 85 6.01 -0.69 14.97
CA HIS A 85 6.04 -1.14 13.58
C HIS A 85 4.68 -1.63 13.03
N ARG A 86 3.63 -1.70 13.86
CA ARG A 86 2.26 -2.03 13.43
C ARG A 86 1.35 -0.82 13.22
N ARG A 87 1.93 0.37 13.14
CA ARG A 87 1.17 1.62 13.09
C ARG A 87 0.21 1.73 11.91
N ALA A 88 0.59 1.19 10.76
CA ALA A 88 -0.21 1.32 9.55
C ALA A 88 -1.50 0.48 9.55
N GLY A 89 -1.55 -0.60 10.31
CA GLY A 89 -2.70 -1.51 10.42
C GLY A 89 -3.60 -1.25 11.61
N TRP A 90 -3.82 -0.04 11.94
CA TRP A 90 -4.48 0.38 13.18
C TRP A 90 -5.86 -0.21 13.45
N ARG A 91 -6.64 -0.57 12.41
CA ARG A 91 -7.99 -1.15 12.60
C ARG A 91 -7.97 -2.44 13.42
N GLY A 92 -6.99 -3.31 13.19
CA GLY A 92 -6.81 -4.52 13.99
C GLY A 92 -6.47 -4.23 15.45
N GLU A 93 -5.62 -3.24 15.70
CA GLU A 93 -5.27 -2.84 17.07
C GLU A 93 -6.43 -2.12 17.78
N LEU A 94 -7.17 -1.30 17.05
CA LEU A 94 -8.38 -0.63 17.59
C LEU A 94 -9.47 -1.64 18.03
N GLY A 95 -9.68 -2.69 17.24
CA GLY A 95 -10.62 -3.76 17.61
C GLY A 95 -10.25 -4.47 18.92
N LYS A 96 -8.95 -4.54 19.23
CA LYS A 96 -8.44 -5.11 20.49
C LYS A 96 -8.50 -4.11 21.65
N ALA A 97 -8.43 -2.81 21.36
CA ALA A 97 -8.28 -1.77 22.39
C ALA A 97 -9.51 -1.62 23.31
N GLY A 98 -10.72 -1.89 22.78
CA GLY A 98 -11.96 -1.85 23.57
C GLY A 98 -12.08 -0.55 24.35
N LEU A 99 -11.99 0.62 23.69
CA LEU A 99 -11.99 1.93 24.36
C LEU A 99 -13.30 2.21 25.11
N GLY A 100 -14.40 1.58 24.66
CA GLY A 100 -15.68 1.61 25.33
C GLY A 100 -16.17 3.03 25.63
N ASP A 101 -16.62 3.25 26.86
CA ASP A 101 -17.19 4.54 27.31
C ASP A 101 -16.14 5.64 27.58
N ARG A 102 -14.88 5.49 27.13
CA ARG A 102 -13.88 6.54 27.30
C ARG A 102 -14.02 7.59 26.21
N PRO A 103 -14.22 8.87 26.54
CA PRO A 103 -14.18 9.92 25.53
C PRO A 103 -12.75 10.15 25.05
N VAL A 104 -12.58 10.31 23.73
CA VAL A 104 -11.32 10.65 23.11
C VAL A 104 -11.38 12.07 22.58
N PHE A 105 -10.45 12.91 23.01
CA PHE A 105 -10.34 14.31 22.61
C PHE A 105 -9.12 14.49 21.70
N LEU A 106 -9.35 14.79 20.43
CA LEU A 106 -8.32 15.08 19.44
C LEU A 106 -8.21 16.59 19.27
N ALA A 107 -7.37 17.22 20.11
CA ALA A 107 -7.14 18.65 20.07
C ALA A 107 -6.19 19.01 18.93
N ASN A 108 -6.36 20.20 18.34
CA ASN A 108 -5.53 20.71 17.26
C ASN A 108 -5.40 19.75 16.05
N ALA A 109 -6.39 18.92 15.76
CA ALA A 109 -6.31 17.98 14.63
C ALA A 109 -6.07 18.70 13.29
N HIS A 110 -6.55 19.92 13.14
CA HIS A 110 -6.26 20.79 12.00
C HIS A 110 -4.79 21.22 11.88
N ARG A 111 -3.96 20.92 12.88
CA ARG A 111 -2.51 21.18 12.95
C ARG A 111 -1.69 19.87 12.91
N ALA A 112 -2.34 18.76 12.63
CA ALA A 112 -1.67 17.49 12.42
C ALA A 112 -0.72 17.56 11.22
N GLY A 113 0.33 16.72 11.22
CA GLY A 113 1.38 16.75 10.21
C GLY A 113 2.51 17.72 10.52
N ARG A 114 3.69 17.41 9.97
CA ARG A 114 4.95 18.16 10.24
C ARG A 114 5.09 19.41 9.40
N THR A 115 4.30 19.53 8.35
CA THR A 115 4.35 20.60 7.37
C THR A 115 3.08 21.46 7.39
N ARG A 116 3.16 22.68 6.91
CA ARG A 116 2.01 23.60 6.86
C ARG A 116 0.94 23.16 5.87
N ARG A 117 1.33 22.44 4.82
CA ARG A 117 0.43 21.77 3.88
C ARG A 117 0.58 20.26 4.09
N SER A 118 -0.39 19.66 4.72
CA SER A 118 -0.34 18.26 5.09
C SER A 118 -1.70 17.59 4.83
N ALA A 119 -1.69 16.32 4.47
CA ALA A 119 -2.87 15.48 4.38
C ALA A 119 -3.28 14.92 5.77
N GLN A 120 -2.41 15.03 6.77
CA GLN A 120 -2.65 14.47 8.10
C GLN A 120 -3.89 15.03 8.82
N PRO A 121 -4.22 16.34 8.72
CA PRO A 121 -5.46 16.85 9.30
C PRO A 121 -6.69 16.09 8.82
N ASP A 122 -6.79 15.84 7.53
CA ASP A 122 -7.89 15.08 6.93
C ASP A 122 -7.89 13.63 7.38
N ARG A 123 -6.74 12.97 7.46
CA ARG A 123 -6.61 11.60 7.96
C ARG A 123 -7.01 11.47 9.42
N VAL A 124 -6.61 12.41 10.28
CA VAL A 124 -7.00 12.42 11.70
C VAL A 124 -8.50 12.66 11.86
N VAL A 125 -9.04 13.65 11.17
CA VAL A 125 -10.45 14.07 11.33
C VAL A 125 -11.41 13.08 10.68
N ARG A 126 -11.10 12.58 9.49
CA ARG A 126 -12.04 11.78 8.69
C ARG A 126 -11.86 10.28 8.84
N THR A 127 -10.61 9.81 8.95
CA THR A 127 -10.33 8.39 8.99
C THR A 127 -10.16 7.92 10.43
N LEU A 128 -9.18 8.47 11.15
CA LEU A 128 -8.85 8.01 12.49
C LEU A 128 -9.98 8.24 13.49
N ALA A 129 -10.59 9.45 13.49
CA ALA A 129 -11.70 9.73 14.42
C ALA A 129 -12.89 8.80 14.20
N LEU A 130 -13.20 8.47 12.94
CA LEU A 130 -14.26 7.53 12.61
C LEU A 130 -13.90 6.08 12.99
N ASP A 131 -12.67 5.65 12.71
CA ASP A 131 -12.21 4.30 13.08
C ASP A 131 -12.17 4.12 14.61
N LEU A 132 -11.74 5.14 15.38
CA LEU A 132 -11.84 5.14 16.85
C LEU A 132 -13.29 4.98 17.32
N ALA A 133 -14.21 5.65 16.66
CA ALA A 133 -15.62 5.61 17.01
C ALA A 133 -16.29 4.27 16.63
N VAL A 134 -16.09 3.81 15.40
CA VAL A 134 -16.79 2.63 14.86
C VAL A 134 -16.13 1.32 15.30
N THR A 135 -14.79 1.28 15.27
CA THR A 135 -14.04 0.03 15.53
C THR A 135 -13.74 -0.17 17.02
N ALA A 136 -13.33 0.90 17.72
CA ALA A 136 -13.02 0.83 19.15
C ALA A 136 -14.18 1.20 20.08
N GLY A 137 -15.31 1.65 19.53
CA GLY A 137 -16.51 2.02 20.28
C GLY A 137 -16.39 3.31 21.09
N ALA A 138 -15.37 4.16 20.78
CA ALA A 138 -15.14 5.39 21.51
C ALA A 138 -16.10 6.50 21.09
N LYS A 139 -16.43 7.41 22.01
CA LYS A 139 -17.01 8.72 21.66
C LYS A 139 -15.88 9.72 21.44
N VAL A 140 -15.80 10.28 20.22
CA VAL A 140 -14.67 11.12 19.80
C VAL A 140 -15.11 12.58 19.66
N VAL A 141 -14.35 13.50 20.24
CA VAL A 141 -14.48 14.94 20.00
C VAL A 141 -13.21 15.41 19.27
N VAL A 142 -13.37 15.96 18.08
CA VAL A 142 -12.24 16.39 17.26
C VAL A 142 -12.31 17.88 16.96
N GLU A 143 -11.19 18.56 17.17
CA GLU A 143 -11.00 19.96 16.79
C GLU A 143 -10.49 20.06 15.36
N ALA A 144 -11.29 20.66 14.48
CA ALA A 144 -10.97 20.76 13.05
C ALA A 144 -11.10 22.21 12.51
N ASP A 145 -10.55 22.44 11.33
CA ASP A 145 -10.85 23.63 10.54
C ASP A 145 -12.13 23.39 9.72
N PRO A 146 -12.93 24.44 9.46
CA PRO A 146 -14.10 24.32 8.60
C PRO A 146 -13.69 23.73 7.24
N PRO A 147 -14.42 22.73 6.71
CA PRO A 147 -14.12 22.18 5.41
C PRO A 147 -14.31 23.21 4.30
N ALA A 148 -13.49 23.11 3.24
CA ALA A 148 -13.59 24.00 2.07
C ALA A 148 -14.87 23.76 1.25
N GLU A 149 -15.42 22.55 1.30
CA GLU A 149 -16.63 22.15 0.58
C GLU A 149 -17.64 21.54 1.56
N GLU A 150 -18.94 21.71 1.29
CA GLU A 150 -20.01 21.03 2.06
C GLU A 150 -19.86 19.51 1.93
N ARG A 151 -19.86 18.82 3.06
CA ARG A 151 -19.59 17.38 3.12
C ARG A 151 -20.81 16.60 3.61
N TRP A 152 -21.01 15.47 2.97
CA TRP A 152 -21.94 14.43 3.38
C TRP A 152 -21.29 13.57 4.47
N LEU A 153 -21.47 13.92 5.75
CA LEU A 153 -21.05 13.09 6.87
C LEU A 153 -22.31 12.58 7.59
N LEU A 154 -22.57 11.30 7.43
CA LEU A 154 -23.59 10.59 8.19
C LEU A 154 -23.06 10.35 9.61
N ASN A 155 -23.89 10.59 10.62
CA ASN A 155 -23.62 10.30 12.04
C ASN A 155 -22.55 11.18 12.72
N LEU A 156 -22.61 12.49 12.52
CA LEU A 156 -21.68 13.46 13.09
C LEU A 156 -22.46 14.62 13.75
N LEU A 157 -22.12 14.97 14.99
CA LEU A 157 -22.52 16.25 15.58
C LEU A 157 -21.53 17.34 15.14
N ALA A 158 -21.96 18.25 14.28
CA ALA A 158 -21.13 19.32 13.76
C ALA A 158 -21.44 20.66 14.44
N LEU A 159 -20.46 21.20 15.18
CA LEU A 159 -20.58 22.46 15.92
C LEU A 159 -19.62 23.50 15.34
N ARG A 160 -20.09 24.72 15.08
CA ARG A 160 -19.28 25.84 14.63
C ARG A 160 -19.27 26.94 15.68
N LEU A 161 -18.09 27.23 16.24
CA LEU A 161 -17.93 28.38 17.13
C LEU A 161 -18.01 29.67 16.34
N VAL A 162 -18.85 30.59 16.80
CA VAL A 162 -18.96 31.95 16.26
C VAL A 162 -18.13 32.91 17.10
N SER A 163 -17.36 33.81 16.44
CA SER A 163 -16.62 34.87 17.10
C SER A 163 -17.24 36.23 16.76
N ASP A 164 -17.25 37.13 17.74
CA ASP A 164 -17.75 38.49 17.58
C ASP A 164 -16.67 39.36 16.93
N GLY A 165 -16.72 39.53 15.61
CA GLY A 165 -15.96 40.55 14.89
C GLY A 165 -15.28 40.08 13.59
N PRO A 166 -15.21 40.95 12.58
CA PRO A 166 -14.45 40.67 11.37
C PRO A 166 -12.95 40.78 11.67
N PRO A 167 -12.12 39.88 11.07
CA PRO A 167 -10.67 39.96 11.21
C PRO A 167 -10.16 41.26 10.62
N GLU A 168 -9.40 42.05 11.42
CA GLU A 168 -8.71 43.26 10.92
C GLU A 168 -7.75 42.89 9.78
N HIS A 169 -8.05 43.36 8.58
CA HIS A 169 -7.18 43.22 7.42
C HIS A 169 -6.10 44.33 7.49
N ARG A 170 -4.98 44.03 8.13
CA ARG A 170 -3.76 44.85 7.96
C ARG A 170 -2.94 44.32 6.79
N PRO A 171 -2.39 45.19 5.92
CA PRO A 171 -1.49 44.74 4.87
C PRO A 171 -0.26 44.07 5.50
N VAL A 172 0.01 42.84 5.07
CA VAL A 172 1.15 42.05 5.55
C VAL A 172 2.35 42.33 4.66
N PRO A 173 3.55 42.63 5.21
CA PRO A 173 4.78 42.78 4.44
C PRO A 173 5.03 41.55 3.56
N ARG A 174 5.60 41.74 2.37
CA ARG A 174 5.86 40.66 1.42
C ARG A 174 6.86 39.65 1.95
N GLU A 175 7.80 40.08 2.77
CA GLU A 175 8.79 39.26 3.46
C GLU A 175 8.13 38.26 4.41
N LEU A 176 7.10 38.70 5.16
CA LEU A 176 6.29 37.80 5.99
C LEU A 176 5.40 36.87 5.13
N GLN A 177 4.91 37.34 3.99
CA GLN A 177 4.20 36.50 3.03
C GLN A 177 5.13 35.38 2.50
N ALA A 178 6.39 35.72 2.19
CA ALA A 178 7.40 34.78 1.76
C ALA A 178 7.70 33.73 2.84
N LEU A 179 7.90 34.15 4.09
CA LEU A 179 8.12 33.20 5.19
C LEU A 179 6.90 32.28 5.40
N ALA A 180 5.69 32.79 5.19
CA ALA A 180 4.48 31.98 5.29
C ALA A 180 4.36 30.93 4.18
N LEU A 181 5.05 31.08 3.04
CA LEU A 181 5.10 30.08 1.96
C LEU A 181 6.01 28.88 2.28
N ALA A 182 6.92 29.00 3.26
CA ALA A 182 7.71 27.86 3.72
C ALA A 182 6.79 26.73 4.22
N GLU A 183 7.17 25.51 3.96
CA GLU A 183 6.36 24.34 4.38
C GLU A 183 6.59 23.94 5.83
N LEU A 184 7.79 24.19 6.38
CA LEU A 184 8.07 23.93 7.79
C LEU A 184 7.84 25.18 8.64
N PRO A 185 7.37 25.02 9.89
CA PRO A 185 7.25 26.12 10.83
C PRO A 185 8.59 26.81 11.11
N ARG A 186 9.66 26.04 11.24
CA ARG A 186 11.03 26.50 11.40
C ARG A 186 11.73 26.48 10.04
N THR A 187 12.21 27.61 9.59
CA THR A 187 12.69 27.83 8.22
C THR A 187 14.12 28.40 8.26
N PRO A 188 15.09 27.81 7.53
CA PRO A 188 16.43 28.40 7.39
C PRO A 188 16.34 29.79 6.75
N VAL A 189 17.14 30.73 7.21
CA VAL A 189 17.19 32.10 6.68
C VAL A 189 17.47 32.13 5.18
N ALA A 190 18.34 31.22 4.69
CA ALA A 190 18.63 31.09 3.27
C ALA A 190 17.38 30.69 2.45
N VAL A 191 16.56 29.78 2.96
CA VAL A 191 15.28 29.39 2.33
C VAL A 191 14.31 30.58 2.30
N TRP A 192 14.22 31.35 3.40
CA TRP A 192 13.37 32.52 3.45
C TRP A 192 13.78 33.56 2.40
N ARG A 193 15.08 33.75 2.17
CA ARG A 193 15.59 34.64 1.10
C ARG A 193 15.11 34.21 -0.29
N GLU A 194 15.23 32.93 -0.60
CA GLU A 194 14.78 32.37 -1.88
C GLU A 194 13.27 32.55 -2.09
N LEU A 195 12.48 32.33 -1.03
CA LEU A 195 11.04 32.59 -1.06
C LEU A 195 10.70 34.06 -1.27
N ALA A 196 11.46 35.00 -0.64
CA ALA A 196 11.28 36.43 -0.83
C ALA A 196 11.61 36.83 -2.27
N ASP A 197 12.69 36.29 -2.84
CA ASP A 197 13.05 36.51 -4.25
C ASP A 197 11.92 36.03 -5.19
N ALA A 198 11.36 34.83 -4.94
CA ALA A 198 10.26 34.28 -5.72
C ALA A 198 9.01 35.20 -5.71
N LEU A 199 8.77 35.92 -4.63
CA LEU A 199 7.68 36.88 -4.52
C LEU A 199 8.03 38.32 -5.06
N GLY A 200 9.26 38.52 -5.54
CA GLY A 200 9.72 39.83 -6.01
C GLY A 200 9.94 40.82 -4.89
N ALA A 201 10.34 40.35 -3.71
CA ALA A 201 10.72 41.17 -2.54
C ALA A 201 12.11 40.74 -2.02
N PRO A 202 13.17 40.77 -2.86
CA PRO A 202 14.48 40.30 -2.48
C PRO A 202 15.06 41.10 -1.32
N PHE A 203 15.74 40.42 -0.41
CA PHE A 203 16.52 41.09 0.62
C PHE A 203 17.81 41.64 0.00
N PRO A 204 18.22 42.86 0.38
CA PRO A 204 19.39 43.51 -0.20
C PRO A 204 20.70 42.72 -0.02
N ASP A 205 20.86 42.04 1.11
CA ASP A 205 22.05 41.29 1.46
C ASP A 205 21.71 40.11 2.41
N ALA A 206 22.74 39.33 2.78
CA ALA A 206 22.57 38.16 3.63
C ALA A 206 22.15 38.47 5.07
N ALA A 207 22.47 39.66 5.60
CA ALA A 207 22.13 40.08 6.97
C ALA A 207 20.72 40.64 7.08
N SER A 208 20.16 41.18 5.98
CA SER A 208 18.87 41.87 5.93
C SER A 208 17.68 41.03 6.44
N PRO A 209 17.57 39.70 6.21
CA PRO A 209 16.48 38.92 6.77
C PRO A 209 16.46 38.94 8.31
N LEU A 210 17.61 38.86 8.94
CA LEU A 210 17.73 38.86 10.40
C LEU A 210 17.47 40.24 10.97
N GLU A 211 17.93 41.30 10.27
CA GLU A 211 17.61 42.69 10.63
C GLU A 211 16.10 42.95 10.54
N PHE A 212 15.46 42.42 9.49
CA PHE A 212 14.01 42.47 9.35
C PHE A 212 13.31 41.72 10.48
N ALA A 213 13.76 40.49 10.81
CA ALA A 213 13.17 39.71 11.90
C ALA A 213 13.27 40.44 13.25
N ARG A 214 14.37 41.13 13.52
CA ARG A 214 14.58 41.92 14.75
C ARG A 214 13.66 43.15 14.83
N GLN A 215 13.10 43.63 13.69
CA GLN A 215 12.11 44.71 13.68
C GLN A 215 10.71 44.24 14.08
N TYR A 216 10.46 42.91 14.04
CA TYR A 216 9.16 42.30 14.36
C TYR A 216 9.31 41.23 15.45
N PRO A 217 9.93 41.53 16.61
CA PRO A 217 10.21 40.54 17.65
C PRO A 217 8.94 39.94 18.25
N GLU A 218 7.79 40.59 18.12
CA GLU A 218 6.49 40.08 18.53
C GLU A 218 5.87 39.08 17.56
N LEU A 219 6.39 38.96 16.34
CA LEU A 219 5.87 38.09 15.29
C LEU A 219 6.82 36.95 14.96
N LEU A 220 8.14 37.19 15.09
CA LEU A 220 9.17 36.28 14.64
C LEU A 220 10.12 35.92 15.79
N THR A 221 10.56 34.65 15.76
CA THR A 221 11.65 34.12 16.60
C THR A 221 12.82 33.78 15.70
N VAL A 222 14.04 34.08 16.12
CA VAL A 222 15.29 33.66 15.47
C VAL A 222 16.05 32.77 16.42
N ASP A 223 16.34 31.56 15.99
CA ASP A 223 17.11 30.57 16.73
C ASP A 223 18.48 30.42 16.05
N GLY A 224 19.57 30.66 16.78
CA GLY A 224 20.91 30.30 16.35
C GLY A 224 21.26 28.87 16.83
N ASP A 225 22.23 28.23 16.20
CA ASP A 225 22.69 26.86 16.52
C ASP A 225 23.32 26.67 17.94
N ALA A 226 22.91 27.45 18.95
CA ALA A 226 23.54 27.53 20.26
C ALA A 226 23.19 26.40 21.24
N GLU A 227 22.34 25.40 20.89
CA GLU A 227 21.97 24.31 21.82
C GLU A 227 22.16 22.89 21.23
N GLY A 228 23.39 22.58 20.79
CA GLY A 228 23.69 21.24 20.24
C GLY A 228 25.05 20.66 20.52
N SER A 229 25.84 21.17 21.50
CA SER A 229 27.09 20.49 21.87
C SER A 229 27.44 20.62 23.38
N HIS A 230 26.88 19.73 24.16
CA HIS A 230 27.53 19.32 25.40
C HIS A 230 28.57 18.24 25.09
N GLY A 231 29.86 18.61 24.97
CA GLY A 231 30.95 17.66 24.87
C GLY A 231 32.27 18.23 24.40
N GLY A 232 33.08 18.76 25.30
CA GLY A 232 34.54 18.75 25.20
C GLY A 232 35.20 19.94 24.53
N GLY A 233 35.80 20.77 25.37
CA GLY A 233 36.56 21.95 24.98
C GLY A 233 37.74 21.68 24.04
N ASN A 234 38.00 22.65 23.22
CA ASN A 234 39.37 23.06 22.89
C ASN A 234 39.38 24.50 22.39
N ASP A 235 40.14 25.34 23.07
CA ASP A 235 40.35 26.74 22.71
C ASP A 235 41.10 26.83 21.39
N GLY A 236 40.44 27.41 20.38
CA GLY A 236 41.06 27.75 19.12
C GLY A 236 40.45 29.05 18.59
N GLU A 237 41.14 30.19 18.83
CA GLU A 237 40.86 31.47 18.18
C GLU A 237 40.98 31.33 16.66
N GLY A 238 39.86 31.56 15.92
CA GLY A 238 39.88 31.52 14.46
C GLY A 238 38.65 32.13 13.79
N SER A 239 38.81 33.39 13.39
CA SER A 239 38.05 34.12 12.35
C SER A 239 36.53 34.10 12.38
N HIS A 240 35.96 35.18 12.90
CA HIS A 240 34.57 35.57 12.72
C HIS A 240 34.29 35.91 11.24
N GLY A 241 33.90 34.92 10.46
CA GLY A 241 33.06 35.09 9.29
C GLY A 241 31.67 34.59 9.67
N GLU A 242 30.82 35.46 10.18
CA GLU A 242 29.42 35.15 10.46
C GLU A 242 28.72 34.72 9.16
N SER A 243 28.66 33.42 8.87
CA SER A 243 27.77 32.90 7.85
C SER A 243 26.37 32.77 8.50
N SER A 244 25.43 33.61 8.07
CA SER A 244 24.01 33.54 8.45
C SER A 244 23.31 32.22 8.03
N ASP A 245 24.05 31.29 7.48
CA ASP A 245 23.51 30.03 6.91
C ASP A 245 23.11 29.01 7.98
N GLY A 246 23.49 29.22 9.26
CA GLY A 246 23.12 28.37 10.38
C GLY A 246 21.88 28.83 11.17
N GLU A 247 21.27 29.96 10.80
CA GLU A 247 20.18 30.55 11.56
C GLU A 247 18.81 30.15 11.03
N TRP A 248 17.89 29.93 11.97
CA TRP A 248 16.50 29.58 11.66
C TRP A 248 15.57 30.69 12.10
N VAL A 249 14.47 30.84 11.33
CA VAL A 249 13.39 31.78 11.64
C VAL A 249 12.06 31.06 11.71
N SER A 250 11.21 31.46 12.63
CA SER A 250 9.85 30.94 12.78
C SER A 250 8.88 32.06 13.15
N PHE A 251 7.61 31.88 12.83
CA PHE A 251 6.57 32.70 13.44
C PHE A 251 6.41 32.31 14.91
N GLN A 252 6.28 33.29 15.80
CA GLN A 252 5.94 33.05 17.22
C GLN A 252 4.58 32.36 17.35
N ASP A 253 3.65 32.72 16.46
CA ASP A 253 2.35 32.06 16.36
C ASP A 253 2.14 31.54 14.94
N GLU A 254 2.14 30.21 14.77
CA GLU A 254 1.86 29.54 13.50
C GLU A 254 0.47 29.85 12.93
N TYR A 255 -0.43 30.34 13.77
CA TYR A 255 -1.71 30.84 13.32
C TYR A 255 -1.56 32.05 12.37
N LEU A 256 -0.60 32.92 12.63
CA LEU A 256 -0.32 34.07 11.75
C LEU A 256 0.13 33.56 10.37
N ALA A 257 1.04 32.61 10.31
CA ALA A 257 1.46 31.98 9.04
C ALA A 257 0.27 31.44 8.24
N ARG A 258 -0.63 30.68 8.89
CA ARG A 258 -1.83 30.14 8.25
C ARG A 258 -2.79 31.22 7.75
N ARG A 259 -2.98 32.28 8.54
CA ARG A 259 -3.81 33.42 8.13
C ARG A 259 -3.24 34.12 6.90
N ILE A 260 -1.92 34.31 6.87
CA ILE A 260 -1.23 34.87 5.71
C ILE A 260 -1.40 33.98 4.49
N ARG A 261 -1.15 32.68 4.61
CA ARG A 261 -1.29 31.71 3.51
C ARG A 261 -2.68 31.70 2.89
N ARG A 262 -3.75 31.84 3.69
CA ARG A 262 -5.13 31.92 3.19
C ARG A 262 -5.39 33.16 2.32
N GLY A 263 -4.60 34.20 2.49
CA GLY A 263 -4.69 35.46 1.69
C GLY A 263 -3.81 35.42 0.43
N LEU A 264 -2.99 34.39 0.23
CA LEU A 264 -2.12 34.25 -0.93
C LEU A 264 -2.87 33.61 -2.10
N VAL A 265 -2.49 34.00 -3.32
CA VAL A 265 -3.06 33.41 -4.53
C VAL A 265 -2.28 32.18 -5.02
N PRO A 266 -2.90 31.26 -5.74
CA PRO A 266 -2.25 30.02 -6.22
C PRO A 266 -0.92 30.26 -6.96
N GLU A 267 -0.81 31.34 -7.73
CA GLU A 267 0.40 31.69 -8.49
C GLU A 267 1.60 32.01 -7.61
N GLN A 268 1.37 32.49 -6.36
CA GLN A 268 2.45 32.76 -5.41
C GLN A 268 3.01 31.43 -4.86
N PHE A 269 2.13 30.47 -4.56
CA PHE A 269 2.54 29.11 -4.16
C PHE A 269 3.29 28.41 -5.28
N HIS A 270 2.79 28.47 -6.50
CA HIS A 270 3.42 27.86 -7.65
C HIS A 270 4.84 28.41 -7.89
N ARG A 271 5.01 29.74 -7.91
CA ARG A 271 6.34 30.38 -8.10
C ARG A 271 7.31 30.04 -6.97
N ALA A 272 6.85 30.05 -5.73
CA ALA A 272 7.68 29.67 -4.58
C ALA A 272 8.07 28.20 -4.65
N GLY A 273 7.11 27.31 -4.97
CA GLY A 273 7.35 25.88 -5.15
C GLY A 273 8.34 25.59 -6.26
N ASP A 274 8.16 26.20 -7.44
CA ASP A 274 9.05 26.03 -8.59
C ASP A 274 10.48 26.49 -8.27
N ARG A 275 10.63 27.67 -7.68
CA ARG A 275 11.95 28.19 -7.25
C ARG A 275 12.65 27.25 -6.29
N LEU A 276 11.95 26.74 -5.26
CA LEU A 276 12.56 25.87 -4.27
C LEU A 276 12.79 24.46 -4.80
N THR A 277 11.96 23.95 -5.70
CA THR A 277 12.17 22.65 -6.34
C THR A 277 13.46 22.62 -7.16
N ASP A 278 13.84 23.75 -7.77
CA ASP A 278 15.11 23.87 -8.48
C ASP A 278 16.31 24.12 -7.56
N TRP A 279 16.11 24.89 -6.49
CA TRP A 279 17.23 25.37 -5.67
C TRP A 279 17.64 24.40 -4.54
N LEU A 280 16.67 23.79 -3.86
CA LEU A 280 16.93 22.90 -2.70
C LEU A 280 17.84 21.70 -3.01
N PRO A 281 17.73 21.02 -4.18
CA PRO A 281 18.59 19.88 -4.52
C PRO A 281 20.09 20.21 -4.58
N GLY A 282 20.46 21.47 -4.75
CA GLY A 282 21.86 21.91 -4.74
C GLY A 282 22.56 21.88 -3.37
N HIS A 283 21.83 21.54 -2.29
CA HIS A 283 22.33 21.60 -0.93
C HIS A 283 22.32 20.19 -0.28
N SER A 284 23.49 19.65 -0.02
CA SER A 284 23.67 18.29 0.51
C SER A 284 23.96 18.24 2.03
N ALA A 285 24.12 19.40 2.68
CA ALA A 285 24.43 19.47 4.11
C ALA A 285 23.90 20.77 4.74
N GLY A 286 23.82 20.80 6.06
CA GLY A 286 23.42 21.96 6.85
C GLY A 286 21.90 22.18 6.89
N PRO A 287 21.46 23.32 7.44
CA PRO A 287 20.04 23.63 7.68
C PRO A 287 19.16 23.58 6.43
N VAL A 288 19.70 23.95 5.27
CA VAL A 288 18.96 23.91 4.00
C VAL A 288 18.69 22.47 3.55
N ALA A 289 19.67 21.58 3.71
CA ALA A 289 19.48 20.15 3.40
C ALA A 289 18.49 19.49 4.38
N GLU A 290 18.54 19.85 5.66
CA GLU A 290 17.56 19.40 6.66
C GLU A 290 16.14 19.86 6.28
N TYR A 291 15.99 21.14 5.90
CA TYR A 291 14.71 21.65 5.41
C TYR A 291 14.26 20.92 4.14
N ALA A 292 15.16 20.69 3.19
CA ALA A 292 14.86 20.02 1.92
C ALA A 292 14.32 18.60 2.14
N ALA A 293 14.93 17.83 3.05
CA ALA A 293 14.51 16.48 3.35
C ALA A 293 13.01 16.38 3.73
N HIS A 294 12.48 17.39 4.38
CA HIS A 294 11.10 17.42 4.86
C HIS A 294 10.12 18.27 4.02
N ALA A 295 10.60 19.28 3.29
CA ALA A 295 9.75 20.27 2.65
C ALA A 295 9.74 20.19 1.11
N LEU A 296 10.82 19.69 0.50
CA LEU A 296 10.95 19.64 -0.96
C LEU A 296 9.79 18.89 -1.64
N PRO A 297 9.30 17.73 -1.13
CA PRO A 297 8.20 17.03 -1.79
C PRO A 297 6.94 17.90 -1.92
N LEU A 298 6.63 18.68 -0.88
CA LEU A 298 5.45 19.56 -0.89
C LEU A 298 5.65 20.80 -1.76
N HIS A 299 6.87 21.34 -1.85
CA HIS A 299 7.18 22.39 -2.83
C HIS A 299 7.03 21.87 -4.25
N ALA A 300 7.45 20.63 -4.53
CA ALA A 300 7.22 19.99 -5.83
C ALA A 300 5.73 19.80 -6.15
N VAL A 301 4.90 19.45 -5.15
CA VAL A 301 3.43 19.41 -5.31
C VAL A 301 2.88 20.79 -5.68
N GLN A 302 3.32 21.87 -5.01
CA GLN A 302 2.89 23.23 -5.31
C GLN A 302 3.30 23.69 -6.70
N ALA A 303 4.48 23.28 -7.15
CA ALA A 303 5.00 23.55 -8.49
C ALA A 303 4.33 22.68 -9.58
N GLY A 304 3.54 21.67 -9.23
CA GLY A 304 3.03 20.67 -10.18
C GLY A 304 4.12 19.75 -10.74
N ARG A 305 5.24 19.59 -10.02
CA ARG A 305 6.43 18.84 -10.42
C ARG A 305 6.69 17.60 -9.54
N PHE A 306 5.69 17.16 -8.80
CA PHE A 306 5.85 16.02 -7.89
C PHE A 306 6.21 14.73 -8.65
N ASP A 307 5.58 14.50 -9.82
CA ASP A 307 5.88 13.31 -10.64
C ASP A 307 7.32 13.32 -11.15
N GLU A 308 7.84 14.46 -11.57
CA GLU A 308 9.25 14.60 -11.96
C GLU A 308 10.18 14.31 -10.76
N MET A 309 9.87 14.89 -9.61
CA MET A 309 10.67 14.78 -8.39
C MET A 309 10.70 13.33 -7.87
N GLN A 310 9.55 12.65 -7.79
CA GLN A 310 9.47 11.31 -7.23
C GLN A 310 10.25 10.25 -8.02
N HIS A 311 10.49 10.45 -9.32
CA HIS A 311 11.29 9.55 -10.17
C HIS A 311 12.79 9.82 -10.12
N ASN A 312 13.25 10.79 -9.34
CA ASN A 312 14.68 11.07 -9.15
C ASN A 312 15.21 10.33 -7.92
N GLY A 313 15.78 9.13 -8.13
CA GLY A 313 16.28 8.28 -7.04
C GLY A 313 17.40 8.91 -6.22
N GLU A 314 18.25 9.74 -6.84
CA GLU A 314 19.33 10.45 -6.14
C GLU A 314 18.77 11.46 -5.13
N LEU A 315 17.71 12.14 -5.49
CA LEU A 315 17.02 13.11 -4.65
C LEU A 315 16.17 12.42 -3.57
N VAL A 316 15.36 11.44 -3.99
CA VAL A 316 14.41 10.76 -3.10
C VAL A 316 15.11 10.01 -1.97
N ALA A 317 16.34 9.50 -2.20
CA ALA A 317 17.14 8.85 -1.17
C ALA A 317 17.42 9.74 0.06
N HIS A 318 17.37 11.06 -0.08
CA HIS A 318 17.57 12.03 1.01
C HIS A 318 16.28 12.49 1.68
N LEU A 319 15.11 12.18 1.11
CA LEU A 319 13.84 12.65 1.63
C LEU A 319 13.40 11.86 2.86
N ASP A 320 12.78 12.56 3.80
CA ASP A 320 12.08 11.93 4.94
C ASP A 320 10.90 11.10 4.42
N GLN A 321 10.74 9.90 4.96
CA GLN A 321 9.69 8.96 4.55
C GLN A 321 8.30 9.58 4.71
N VAL A 322 8.03 10.22 5.86
CA VAL A 322 6.72 10.82 6.15
C VAL A 322 6.45 12.00 5.23
N ALA A 323 7.48 12.80 4.92
CA ALA A 323 7.35 13.94 4.02
C ALA A 323 6.99 13.51 2.60
N LEU A 324 7.62 12.45 2.09
CA LEU A 324 7.30 11.89 0.77
C LEU A 324 5.85 11.37 0.72
N LEU A 325 5.42 10.60 1.73
CA LEU A 325 4.07 10.07 1.83
C LEU A 325 3.00 11.15 1.95
N ASP A 326 3.26 12.16 2.76
CA ASP A 326 2.32 13.26 2.96
C ASP A 326 2.15 14.09 1.69
N ALA A 327 3.26 14.35 0.98
CA ALA A 327 3.23 15.01 -0.32
C ALA A 327 2.49 14.18 -1.38
N ALA A 328 2.71 12.87 -1.42
CA ALA A 328 1.99 11.96 -2.31
C ALA A 328 0.47 12.00 -2.06
N CYS A 329 0.05 11.98 -0.79
CA CYS A 329 -1.36 12.13 -0.42
C CYS A 329 -1.93 13.51 -0.79
N CYS A 330 -1.12 14.57 -0.74
CA CYS A 330 -1.53 15.90 -1.18
C CYS A 330 -1.64 16.01 -2.71
N HIS A 331 -0.77 15.29 -3.44
CA HIS A 331 -0.76 15.23 -4.90
C HIS A 331 -1.94 14.39 -5.43
N ALA A 332 -2.15 13.21 -4.87
CA ALA A 332 -3.17 12.25 -5.30
C ALA A 332 -4.08 11.82 -4.13
N PRO A 333 -5.00 12.68 -3.67
CA PRO A 333 -5.75 12.43 -2.44
C PRO A 333 -6.76 11.27 -2.52
N ARG A 334 -7.08 10.78 -3.71
CA ARG A 334 -8.08 9.70 -3.90
C ARG A 334 -7.46 8.34 -4.18
N SER A 335 -6.36 8.30 -4.91
CA SER A 335 -5.69 7.05 -5.26
C SER A 335 -4.23 7.33 -5.58
N LEU A 336 -3.32 6.69 -4.86
CA LEU A 336 -1.91 6.73 -5.15
C LEU A 336 -1.58 5.63 -6.18
N ASP A 337 -0.89 6.01 -7.26
CA ASP A 337 -0.43 5.04 -8.25
C ASP A 337 0.64 4.13 -7.61
N ARG A 338 0.36 2.82 -7.62
CA ARG A 338 1.21 1.80 -7.02
C ARG A 338 2.49 1.52 -7.82
N ASN A 339 2.53 1.93 -9.08
CA ASN A 339 3.68 1.74 -9.96
C ASN A 339 4.69 2.90 -9.89
N THR A 340 4.62 3.72 -8.86
CA THR A 340 5.50 4.87 -8.65
C THR A 340 6.37 4.69 -7.40
N PRO A 341 7.50 5.40 -7.29
CA PRO A 341 8.31 5.41 -6.07
C PRO A 341 7.54 5.83 -4.82
N ALA A 342 6.61 6.77 -4.93
CA ALA A 342 5.73 7.15 -3.83
C ALA A 342 4.72 6.04 -3.47
N GLY A 343 4.25 5.28 -4.47
CA GLY A 343 3.44 4.08 -4.27
C GLY A 343 4.20 2.97 -3.55
N ASP A 344 5.46 2.74 -3.92
CA ASP A 344 6.35 1.81 -3.21
C ASP A 344 6.56 2.24 -1.76
N ALA A 345 6.83 3.53 -1.53
CA ALA A 345 6.99 4.11 -0.20
C ALA A 345 5.74 3.88 0.66
N ALA A 346 4.55 4.08 0.10
CA ALA A 346 3.29 3.82 0.77
C ALA A 346 3.08 2.33 1.07
N GLY A 347 3.39 1.45 0.11
CA GLY A 347 3.32 -0.01 0.30
C GLY A 347 4.24 -0.50 1.42
N LEU A 348 5.48 0.00 1.47
CA LEU A 348 6.44 -0.28 2.53
C LEU A 348 5.94 0.21 3.89
N TRP A 349 5.48 1.46 3.97
CA TRP A 349 4.91 2.02 5.20
C TRP A 349 3.77 1.17 5.73
N LEU A 350 2.82 0.83 4.86
CA LEU A 350 1.67 0.01 5.20
C LEU A 350 2.06 -1.43 5.58
N SER A 351 3.21 -1.92 5.15
CA SER A 351 3.75 -3.23 5.51
C SER A 351 4.63 -3.20 6.78
N GLY A 352 4.65 -2.08 7.51
CA GLY A 352 5.42 -1.93 8.74
C GLY A 352 6.90 -1.58 8.55
N VAL A 353 7.32 -1.27 7.32
CA VAL A 353 8.66 -0.75 7.02
C VAL A 353 8.61 0.77 7.19
N ASP A 354 8.61 1.22 8.42
CA ASP A 354 8.47 2.63 8.80
C ASP A 354 9.51 3.06 9.83
N SER A 355 9.69 4.36 9.99
CA SER A 355 10.54 4.96 11.04
C SER A 355 11.98 4.44 11.05
N LEU A 356 12.54 4.10 9.89
CA LEU A 356 13.88 3.56 9.72
C LEU A 356 14.94 4.67 9.65
N PRO A 357 16.21 4.32 9.97
CA PRO A 357 17.33 5.19 9.58
C PRO A 357 17.34 5.46 8.08
N GLN A 358 17.77 6.67 7.68
CA GLN A 358 17.71 7.12 6.27
C GLN A 358 18.36 6.14 5.29
N GLY A 359 19.51 5.59 5.61
CA GLY A 359 20.18 4.61 4.74
C GLY A 359 19.41 3.30 4.59
N THR A 360 18.76 2.83 5.65
CA THR A 360 17.92 1.62 5.60
C THR A 360 16.65 1.89 4.78
N TRP A 361 16.04 3.06 4.95
CA TRP A 361 14.91 3.49 4.14
C TRP A 361 15.27 3.56 2.64
N ALA A 362 16.38 4.20 2.30
CA ALA A 362 16.88 4.26 0.93
C ALA A 362 17.18 2.86 0.35
N ALA A 363 17.70 1.93 1.17
CA ALA A 363 17.94 0.56 0.74
C ALA A 363 16.62 -0.20 0.42
N TRP A 364 15.57 0.03 1.18
CA TRP A 364 14.23 -0.51 0.87
C TRP A 364 13.66 0.07 -0.43
N LEU A 365 13.80 1.37 -0.67
CA LEU A 365 13.41 1.97 -1.95
C LEU A 365 14.22 1.40 -3.12
N HIS A 366 15.51 1.13 -2.91
CA HIS A 366 16.36 0.44 -3.88
C HIS A 366 15.84 -0.97 -4.19
N LEU A 367 15.34 -1.72 -3.19
CA LEU A 367 14.71 -3.02 -3.42
C LEU A 367 13.45 -2.87 -4.28
N MET A 368 12.55 -1.95 -3.92
CA MET A 368 11.29 -1.76 -4.66
C MET A 368 11.52 -1.35 -6.11
N SER A 369 12.46 -0.44 -6.36
CA SER A 369 12.83 -0.04 -7.72
C SER A 369 13.43 -1.20 -8.54
N THR A 370 14.26 -2.03 -7.90
CA THR A 370 14.81 -3.24 -8.54
C THR A 370 13.70 -4.23 -8.91
N VAL A 371 12.73 -4.42 -8.02
CA VAL A 371 11.55 -5.27 -8.26
C VAL A 371 10.73 -4.77 -9.45
N ARG A 372 10.52 -3.47 -9.58
CA ARG A 372 9.80 -2.85 -10.71
C ARG A 372 10.62 -2.81 -12.01
N GLY A 373 11.92 -3.15 -11.97
CA GLY A 373 12.81 -3.00 -13.09
C GLY A 373 13.22 -1.54 -13.40
N ASP A 374 12.96 -0.61 -12.46
CA ASP A 374 13.38 0.79 -12.58
C ASP A 374 14.86 0.95 -12.21
N THR A 375 15.69 0.56 -13.14
CA THR A 375 17.15 0.54 -12.97
C THR A 375 17.76 1.94 -12.88
N GLU A 376 17.13 2.95 -13.46
CA GLU A 376 17.60 4.34 -13.39
C GLU A 376 17.38 4.91 -11.99
N PHE A 377 16.21 4.71 -11.41
CA PHE A 377 15.92 5.12 -10.04
C PHE A 377 16.83 4.40 -9.04
N ALA A 378 16.99 3.08 -9.17
CA ALA A 378 17.90 2.29 -8.33
C ALA A 378 19.35 2.82 -8.40
N ALA A 379 19.86 3.07 -9.60
CA ALA A 379 21.18 3.65 -9.80
C ALA A 379 21.28 5.09 -9.25
N GLY A 380 20.20 5.86 -9.29
CA GLY A 380 20.10 7.17 -8.66
C GLY A 380 20.30 7.08 -7.15
N ILE A 381 19.61 6.14 -6.48
CA ILE A 381 19.79 5.90 -5.04
C ILE A 381 21.25 5.56 -4.73
N GLU A 382 21.90 4.73 -5.53
CA GLU A 382 23.32 4.39 -5.32
C GLU A 382 24.26 5.60 -5.49
N ARG A 383 23.93 6.53 -6.38
CA ARG A 383 24.72 7.76 -6.61
C ARG A 383 24.47 8.85 -5.57
N SER A 384 23.38 8.76 -4.79
CA SER A 384 22.96 9.80 -3.84
C SER A 384 24.02 10.10 -2.75
N GLY A 385 24.94 9.18 -2.50
CA GLY A 385 25.89 9.28 -1.40
C GLY A 385 25.32 8.89 -0.03
N VAL A 386 24.04 8.54 0.05
CA VAL A 386 23.45 7.99 1.27
C VAL A 386 24.09 6.63 1.58
N ALA A 387 24.57 6.44 2.81
CA ALA A 387 25.19 5.19 3.22
C ALA A 387 24.16 4.08 3.34
N LEU A 388 24.07 3.23 2.31
CA LEU A 388 23.18 2.07 2.32
C LEU A 388 23.78 0.96 3.17
N PRO A 389 23.07 0.41 4.19
CA PRO A 389 23.55 -0.71 4.98
C PRO A 389 23.63 -2.01 4.16
N TRP A 390 22.87 -2.11 3.09
CA TRP A 390 22.87 -3.20 2.12
C TRP A 390 22.37 -2.71 0.75
N LYS A 391 22.81 -3.41 -0.30
CA LYS A 391 22.40 -3.18 -1.69
C LYS A 391 21.78 -4.43 -2.26
N VAL A 392 20.73 -4.28 -3.06
CA VAL A 392 20.10 -5.40 -3.75
C VAL A 392 20.95 -5.84 -4.93
N ARG A 393 21.19 -7.15 -5.05
CA ARG A 393 21.87 -7.76 -6.19
C ARG A 393 20.90 -8.24 -7.25
N TRP A 394 19.80 -8.83 -6.81
CA TRP A 394 18.68 -9.27 -7.62
C TRP A 394 17.44 -9.45 -6.74
N ALA A 395 16.26 -9.41 -7.35
CA ALA A 395 15.00 -9.61 -6.65
C ALA A 395 14.01 -10.37 -7.53
N ASN A 396 13.47 -11.46 -6.97
CA ASN A 396 12.29 -12.17 -7.42
C ASN A 396 11.24 -11.98 -6.32
N TRP A 397 10.80 -10.73 -6.15
CA TRP A 397 10.03 -10.27 -5.02
C TRP A 397 8.81 -9.47 -5.47
N ARG A 398 7.68 -9.71 -4.83
CA ARG A 398 6.47 -8.91 -5.04
C ARG A 398 6.45 -7.74 -4.05
N PRO A 399 6.18 -6.51 -4.51
CA PRO A 399 6.01 -5.37 -3.61
C PRO A 399 4.88 -5.61 -2.62
N PRO A 400 5.00 -5.12 -1.37
CA PRO A 400 3.90 -5.17 -0.41
C PRO A 400 2.64 -4.49 -0.96
N GLY A 401 1.48 -5.13 -0.76
CA GLY A 401 0.18 -4.61 -1.20
C GLY A 401 -0.08 -4.69 -2.71
N GLY A 402 0.90 -5.08 -3.51
CA GLY A 402 0.73 -5.33 -4.94
C GLY A 402 0.42 -6.78 -5.24
N TRP A 403 -0.32 -7.06 -6.30
CA TRP A 403 -0.44 -8.38 -6.86
C TRP A 403 -0.50 -8.36 -8.39
N ASP A 404 0.17 -9.34 -8.99
CA ASP A 404 0.20 -9.61 -10.42
C ASP A 404 0.65 -11.06 -10.61
N LEU A 405 0.29 -11.68 -11.75
CA LEU A 405 0.69 -13.06 -12.07
C LEU A 405 2.20 -13.27 -12.05
N SER A 406 2.97 -12.29 -12.51
CA SER A 406 4.42 -12.36 -12.53
C SER A 406 5.04 -12.58 -11.14
N TYR A 407 4.35 -12.14 -10.09
CA TYR A 407 4.80 -12.28 -8.70
C TYR A 407 4.59 -13.68 -8.10
N LEU A 408 3.95 -14.60 -8.80
CA LEU A 408 3.92 -16.00 -8.40
C LEU A 408 5.19 -16.78 -8.77
N ARG A 409 6.15 -16.12 -9.39
CA ARG A 409 7.44 -16.71 -9.74
C ARG A 409 8.57 -16.07 -8.91
N PRO A 410 8.82 -16.52 -7.68
CA PRO A 410 8.45 -17.83 -7.08
C PRO A 410 7.15 -17.82 -6.26
N GLY A 411 6.50 -16.67 -6.04
CA GLY A 411 5.44 -16.51 -5.07
C GLY A 411 5.94 -16.50 -3.62
N PRO A 412 5.03 -16.43 -2.64
CA PRO A 412 5.39 -16.47 -1.23
C PRO A 412 6.16 -17.72 -0.85
N LEU A 413 7.20 -17.57 -0.04
CA LEU A 413 8.04 -18.66 0.45
C LEU A 413 7.86 -18.90 1.93
N LEU A 414 7.81 -20.16 2.33
CA LEU A 414 7.77 -20.60 3.73
C LEU A 414 9.16 -20.79 4.31
N THR A 415 10.09 -21.29 3.51
CA THR A 415 11.44 -21.62 3.98
C THR A 415 12.46 -21.55 2.85
N LEU A 416 13.71 -21.23 3.22
CA LEU A 416 14.88 -21.26 2.36
C LEU A 416 15.93 -22.20 2.92
N PHE A 417 16.71 -22.85 2.04
CA PHE A 417 17.84 -23.68 2.45
C PHE A 417 18.94 -23.75 1.39
N ASP A 418 20.17 -24.01 1.81
CA ASP A 418 21.31 -24.21 0.91
C ASP A 418 21.23 -25.60 0.27
N ALA A 419 21.05 -25.64 -1.04
CA ALA A 419 20.99 -26.86 -1.84
C ALA A 419 22.30 -27.12 -2.63
N THR A 420 23.33 -26.32 -2.42
CA THR A 420 24.59 -26.39 -3.19
C THR A 420 25.24 -27.77 -3.17
N ALA A 421 25.19 -28.46 -2.05
CA ALA A 421 25.80 -29.80 -1.92
C ALA A 421 25.02 -30.91 -2.63
N GLY A 422 23.71 -30.72 -2.82
CA GLY A 422 22.81 -31.72 -3.42
C GLY A 422 22.62 -31.58 -4.93
N VAL A 423 22.94 -30.41 -5.49
CA VAL A 423 22.70 -30.12 -6.91
C VAL A 423 24.03 -29.85 -7.63
N PRO A 424 24.44 -30.69 -8.61
CA PRO A 424 25.67 -30.44 -9.36
C PRO A 424 25.46 -29.27 -10.31
N ALA A 425 25.91 -28.10 -9.92
CA ALA A 425 25.75 -26.85 -10.67
C ALA A 425 27.08 -26.17 -10.97
N ALA A 426 28.11 -26.91 -11.38
CA ALA A 426 29.38 -26.40 -11.92
C ALA A 426 30.00 -25.21 -11.10
N GLY A 427 30.03 -25.34 -9.78
CA GLY A 427 30.62 -24.32 -8.89
C GLY A 427 29.67 -23.16 -8.52
N ARG A 428 28.42 -23.19 -8.93
CA ARG A 428 27.39 -22.21 -8.50
C ARG A 428 26.91 -22.51 -7.10
N ARG A 429 26.55 -21.47 -6.36
CA ARG A 429 25.79 -21.60 -5.09
C ARG A 429 24.31 -21.68 -5.41
N ILE A 430 23.62 -22.62 -4.80
CA ILE A 430 22.22 -22.90 -5.08
C ILE A 430 21.40 -22.64 -3.82
N VAL A 431 20.39 -21.79 -3.96
CA VAL A 431 19.34 -21.59 -2.97
C VAL A 431 18.13 -22.44 -3.38
N ALA A 432 17.57 -23.14 -2.43
CA ALA A 432 16.27 -23.80 -2.58
C ALA A 432 15.24 -23.13 -1.66
N GLY A 433 13.99 -23.09 -2.11
CA GLY A 433 12.88 -22.55 -1.32
C GLY A 433 11.60 -23.34 -1.55
N GLN A 434 10.78 -23.47 -0.50
CA GLN A 434 9.46 -24.09 -0.58
C GLN A 434 8.38 -23.01 -0.67
N GLY A 435 7.54 -23.07 -1.70
CA GLY A 435 6.41 -22.18 -1.88
C GLY A 435 5.36 -22.32 -0.77
N ALA A 436 4.79 -21.20 -0.34
CA ALA A 436 3.72 -21.21 0.68
C ALA A 436 2.41 -21.75 0.11
N TRP A 437 2.11 -21.40 -1.14
CA TRP A 437 0.84 -21.70 -1.79
C TRP A 437 0.77 -23.10 -2.40
N ASP A 438 1.88 -23.61 -2.98
CA ASP A 438 1.89 -24.89 -3.70
C ASP A 438 2.70 -25.98 -2.99
N ARG A 439 3.38 -25.63 -1.90
CA ARG A 439 4.27 -26.52 -1.14
C ARG A 439 5.39 -27.16 -1.96
N ARG A 440 5.62 -26.71 -3.18
CA ARG A 440 6.65 -27.21 -4.07
C ARG A 440 7.97 -26.51 -3.84
N VAL A 441 9.05 -27.22 -4.16
CA VAL A 441 10.42 -26.71 -4.01
C VAL A 441 10.97 -26.26 -5.35
N ARG A 442 11.61 -25.11 -5.36
CA ARG A 442 12.32 -24.50 -6.50
C ARG A 442 13.76 -24.23 -6.11
N ILE A 443 14.63 -24.15 -7.12
CA ILE A 443 16.04 -23.79 -6.89
C ILE A 443 16.44 -22.61 -7.78
N TRP A 444 17.31 -21.77 -7.22
CA TRP A 444 17.85 -20.58 -7.89
C TRP A 444 19.37 -20.50 -7.74
N ASP A 445 20.02 -19.89 -8.72
CA ASP A 445 21.39 -19.43 -8.61
C ASP A 445 21.45 -18.28 -7.59
N ALA A 446 22.22 -18.45 -6.52
CA ALA A 446 22.32 -17.47 -5.44
C ALA A 446 22.94 -16.13 -5.88
N GLN A 447 23.72 -16.12 -6.97
CA GLN A 447 24.40 -14.92 -7.46
C GLN A 447 23.54 -14.10 -8.43
N THR A 448 22.67 -14.76 -9.18
CA THR A 448 21.91 -14.12 -10.28
C THR A 448 20.40 -14.09 -10.01
N GLY A 449 19.87 -14.92 -9.13
CA GLY A 449 18.44 -15.11 -8.94
C GLY A 449 17.74 -15.90 -10.05
N GLU A 450 18.50 -16.40 -11.03
CA GLU A 450 17.97 -17.25 -12.10
C GLU A 450 17.40 -18.55 -11.52
N GLN A 451 16.13 -18.86 -11.81
CA GLN A 451 15.55 -20.14 -11.44
C GLN A 451 16.16 -21.25 -12.28
N LEU A 452 16.81 -22.20 -11.64
CA LEU A 452 17.52 -23.32 -12.28
C LEU A 452 16.69 -24.60 -12.36
N GLY A 453 15.61 -24.71 -11.59
CA GLY A 453 14.75 -25.89 -11.62
C GLY A 453 13.58 -25.84 -10.63
N GLY A 454 12.70 -26.80 -10.76
CA GLY A 454 11.41 -26.87 -10.06
C GLY A 454 10.28 -26.26 -10.91
N PRO A 455 9.05 -26.22 -10.39
CA PRO A 455 8.64 -26.67 -9.05
C PRO A 455 8.54 -28.21 -8.92
N TRP A 456 9.04 -28.77 -7.84
CA TRP A 456 8.94 -30.21 -7.54
C TRP A 456 8.10 -30.45 -6.30
N SER A 457 7.15 -31.39 -6.39
CA SER A 457 6.34 -31.83 -5.26
C SER A 457 7.09 -32.78 -4.32
N ASP A 458 8.11 -33.47 -4.83
CA ASP A 458 8.83 -34.53 -4.12
C ASP A 458 10.23 -34.09 -3.64
N GLY A 459 10.43 -32.76 -3.48
CA GLY A 459 11.72 -32.18 -3.10
C GLY A 459 12.71 -32.04 -4.26
N VAL A 460 13.89 -31.50 -3.98
CA VAL A 460 14.92 -31.27 -4.99
C VAL A 460 15.56 -32.62 -5.41
N PRO A 461 15.48 -33.03 -6.68
CA PRO A 461 16.12 -34.24 -7.13
C PRO A 461 17.65 -34.17 -6.95
N GLN A 462 18.24 -35.22 -6.36
CA GLN A 462 19.68 -35.33 -6.18
C GLN A 462 20.23 -36.42 -7.12
N PRO A 463 21.11 -36.10 -8.05
CA PRO A 463 21.70 -37.06 -8.96
C PRO A 463 22.44 -38.19 -8.21
N GLY A 464 22.04 -39.44 -8.49
CA GLY A 464 22.64 -40.62 -7.86
C GLY A 464 22.22 -40.89 -6.44
N GLN A 465 21.30 -40.18 -5.88
CA GLN A 465 20.67 -40.44 -4.58
C GLN A 465 19.20 -40.86 -4.76
N ALA A 466 18.73 -41.77 -3.91
CA ALA A 466 17.34 -42.23 -3.96
C ALA A 466 16.38 -41.24 -3.27
N GLU A 467 16.90 -40.45 -2.33
CA GLU A 467 16.11 -39.49 -1.56
C GLU A 467 16.33 -38.08 -2.08
N PRO A 468 15.25 -37.30 -2.27
CA PRO A 468 15.34 -35.88 -2.62
C PRO A 468 15.79 -35.04 -1.44
N LEU A 469 16.25 -33.83 -1.72
CA LEU A 469 16.59 -32.85 -0.70
C LEU A 469 15.35 -32.05 -0.30
N TRP A 470 15.08 -31.98 1.00
CA TRP A 470 13.97 -31.27 1.59
C TRP A 470 14.41 -30.21 2.62
N PRO A 471 13.59 -29.18 2.90
CA PRO A 471 13.78 -28.35 4.08
C PRO A 471 13.75 -29.20 5.36
N ARG A 472 14.43 -28.74 6.42
CA ARG A 472 14.56 -29.51 7.67
C ARG A 472 13.23 -29.83 8.35
N ASP A 473 12.26 -28.91 8.22
CA ASP A 473 10.94 -29.01 8.86
C ASP A 473 9.85 -29.46 7.89
N HIS A 474 10.25 -30.19 6.84
CA HIS A 474 9.30 -30.72 5.87
C HIS A 474 8.39 -31.76 6.50
N ASP A 475 7.05 -31.52 6.43
CA ASP A 475 6.04 -32.49 6.77
C ASP A 475 5.58 -33.24 5.48
N PRO A 476 5.94 -34.51 5.32
CA PRO A 476 5.57 -35.29 4.13
C PRO A 476 4.06 -35.56 4.00
N GLN A 477 3.27 -35.30 5.05
CA GLN A 477 1.81 -35.44 4.99
C GLN A 477 1.11 -34.27 4.35
N ILE A 478 1.77 -33.10 4.22
CA ILE A 478 1.24 -31.89 3.57
C ILE A 478 1.68 -31.87 2.11
N THR A 479 1.21 -32.82 1.32
CA THR A 479 1.65 -32.99 -0.08
C THR A 479 0.64 -32.50 -1.13
N GLN A 480 -0.58 -32.10 -0.76
CA GLN A 480 -1.59 -31.68 -1.74
C GLN A 480 -1.66 -30.15 -1.84
N PRO A 481 -1.42 -29.57 -3.04
CA PRO A 481 -1.06 -28.16 -3.18
C PRO A 481 -2.18 -27.16 -2.92
N TRP A 482 -3.44 -27.46 -3.09
CA TRP A 482 -4.48 -26.48 -3.23
C TRP A 482 -5.56 -26.47 -2.17
N VAL A 483 -6.10 -27.67 -1.93
CA VAL A 483 -7.32 -27.87 -1.15
C VAL A 483 -7.08 -27.65 0.34
N GLN A 484 -5.82 -27.79 0.78
CA GLN A 484 -5.46 -27.69 2.20
C GLN A 484 -5.00 -26.31 2.65
N LEU A 485 -4.69 -25.38 1.71
CA LEU A 485 -4.30 -24.01 2.06
C LEU A 485 -5.44 -23.22 2.72
N THR A 486 -6.69 -23.57 2.47
CA THR A 486 -7.84 -22.92 3.10
C THR A 486 -7.99 -23.27 4.58
N ASN A 487 -7.52 -24.43 5.02
CA ASN A 487 -7.75 -24.93 6.38
C ASN A 487 -6.55 -24.83 7.32
N TYR A 488 -5.32 -24.75 6.79
CA TYR A 488 -4.08 -24.79 7.58
C TYR A 488 -3.03 -23.78 7.11
N GLY A 489 -3.44 -22.69 6.46
CA GLY A 489 -2.51 -21.70 5.95
C GLY A 489 -1.77 -20.97 7.07
N VAL A 490 -0.51 -21.33 7.28
CA VAL A 490 0.41 -20.43 7.95
C VAL A 490 0.67 -19.30 6.99
N ALA A 491 0.17 -18.09 7.30
CA ALA A 491 0.51 -16.91 6.52
C ALA A 491 2.03 -16.72 6.58
N PRO A 492 2.73 -16.64 5.43
CA PRO A 492 4.16 -16.37 5.44
C PRO A 492 4.40 -14.97 6.00
N GLU A 493 5.46 -14.82 6.75
CA GLU A 493 5.90 -13.52 7.24
C GLU A 493 6.45 -12.68 6.08
N LEU A 494 6.47 -11.35 6.21
CA LEU A 494 7.06 -10.46 5.21
C LEU A 494 8.50 -10.90 4.91
N LEU A 495 9.29 -11.14 5.95
CA LEU A 495 10.64 -11.69 5.87
C LEU A 495 10.68 -12.97 6.72
N THR A 496 10.81 -14.13 6.10
CA THR A 496 10.70 -15.42 6.80
C THR A 496 12.06 -15.95 7.25
N GLU A 497 13.04 -16.00 6.35
CA GLU A 497 14.35 -16.59 6.61
C GLU A 497 15.46 -15.88 5.85
N THR A 498 16.68 -15.99 6.36
CA THR A 498 17.88 -15.52 5.67
C THR A 498 18.89 -16.65 5.51
N LEU A 499 19.51 -16.71 4.31
CA LEU A 499 20.66 -17.55 4.03
C LEU A 499 21.88 -16.70 3.73
N ARG A 500 23.02 -16.99 4.38
CA ARG A 500 24.30 -16.36 4.05
C ARG A 500 25.10 -17.24 3.10
N LEU A 501 25.37 -16.75 1.90
CA LEU A 501 26.07 -17.47 0.84
C LEU A 501 27.11 -16.56 0.17
N ASP A 502 28.40 -16.84 0.36
CA ASP A 502 29.50 -16.16 -0.33
C ASP A 502 29.43 -14.61 -0.30
N GLY A 503 29.13 -14.04 0.88
CA GLY A 503 29.03 -12.60 1.07
C GLY A 503 27.66 -11.98 0.74
N LEU A 504 26.75 -12.74 0.15
CA LEU A 504 25.37 -12.37 -0.03
C LEU A 504 24.50 -12.86 1.12
N VAL A 505 23.40 -12.15 1.36
CA VAL A 505 22.31 -12.58 2.21
C VAL A 505 21.07 -12.74 1.30
N VAL A 506 20.60 -13.97 1.17
CA VAL A 506 19.35 -14.26 0.45
C VAL A 506 18.22 -14.29 1.46
N VAL A 507 17.15 -13.58 1.16
CA VAL A 507 15.99 -13.41 2.04
C VAL A 507 14.76 -13.97 1.33
N GLY A 508 13.97 -14.77 2.03
CA GLY A 508 12.66 -15.23 1.57
C GLY A 508 11.54 -14.61 2.38
N GLY A 509 10.32 -14.77 1.92
CA GLY A 509 9.13 -14.33 2.65
C GLY A 509 7.89 -14.17 1.79
N LEU A 510 6.98 -13.30 2.25
CA LEU A 510 5.68 -13.06 1.63
C LEU A 510 5.76 -12.66 0.15
N GLY A 511 6.74 -11.83 -0.20
CA GLY A 511 6.90 -11.33 -1.57
C GLY A 511 7.64 -12.29 -2.51
N GLY A 512 8.30 -13.32 -2.00
CA GLY A 512 9.19 -14.20 -2.77
C GLY A 512 10.59 -14.29 -2.18
N LEU A 513 11.63 -14.01 -2.97
CA LEU A 513 13.01 -13.94 -2.48
C LEU A 513 13.82 -12.85 -3.20
N PHE A 514 14.81 -12.35 -2.49
CA PHE A 514 15.80 -11.41 -3.03
C PHE A 514 17.17 -11.61 -2.38
N ALA A 515 18.21 -11.09 -2.98
CA ALA A 515 19.55 -11.12 -2.41
C ALA A 515 20.10 -9.73 -2.22
N VAL A 516 20.75 -9.52 -1.07
CA VAL A 516 21.44 -8.28 -0.72
C VAL A 516 22.93 -8.52 -0.48
N GLU A 517 23.71 -7.52 -0.81
CA GLU A 517 25.14 -7.41 -0.45
C GLU A 517 25.25 -6.43 0.72
N PRO A 518 25.54 -6.92 1.95
CA PRO A 518 25.73 -6.05 3.09
C PRO A 518 26.97 -5.18 2.96
N ALA A 519 26.86 -3.90 3.35
CA ALA A 519 28.03 -2.99 3.41
C ALA A 519 29.09 -3.46 4.41
N SER A 520 28.69 -4.17 5.47
CA SER A 520 29.55 -4.75 6.50
C SER A 520 29.11 -6.17 6.83
N PRO A 521 29.53 -7.19 6.08
CA PRO A 521 29.05 -8.58 6.25
C PRO A 521 29.21 -9.13 7.66
N ASP A 522 30.30 -8.76 8.35
CA ASP A 522 30.60 -9.24 9.72
C ASP A 522 29.70 -8.62 10.80
N ARG A 523 29.03 -7.52 10.49
CA ARG A 523 28.14 -6.79 11.41
C ARG A 523 26.67 -6.89 11.03
N PHE A 524 26.36 -7.44 9.87
CA PHE A 524 25.01 -7.55 9.37
C PHE A 524 24.25 -8.67 10.09
N ASP A 525 23.18 -8.33 10.77
CA ASP A 525 22.35 -9.22 11.61
C ASP A 525 21.29 -9.98 10.79
N GLY A 526 21.23 -9.79 9.51
CA GLY A 526 20.21 -10.43 8.66
C GLY A 526 18.83 -9.80 8.85
N LEU A 527 17.87 -10.52 9.41
CA LEU A 527 16.50 -10.02 9.58
C LEU A 527 16.39 -8.80 10.49
N GLY A 528 17.25 -8.70 11.52
CA GLY A 528 17.31 -7.52 12.40
C GLY A 528 17.69 -6.25 11.64
N ASP A 529 18.61 -6.36 10.69
CA ASP A 529 19.03 -5.23 9.84
C ASP A 529 18.04 -4.93 8.69
N LEU A 530 17.23 -5.92 8.32
CA LEU A 530 16.23 -5.81 7.25
C LEU A 530 14.87 -5.38 7.76
N HIS A 531 14.69 -5.14 9.00
CA HIS A 531 13.50 -4.69 9.70
C HIS A 531 12.21 -4.57 8.84
N GLY A 532 11.14 -5.15 9.30
CA GLY A 532 9.81 -5.11 8.68
C GLY A 532 8.93 -6.21 9.26
N GLU A 533 7.68 -5.90 9.58
CA GLU A 533 6.71 -6.90 10.00
C GLU A 533 5.66 -7.16 8.94
N PRO A 534 5.13 -8.40 8.87
CA PRO A 534 4.08 -8.71 7.93
C PRO A 534 2.82 -7.95 8.31
N PHE A 535 2.52 -6.95 7.56
CA PHE A 535 1.27 -6.27 7.58
C PHE A 535 0.71 -6.22 6.17
N LEU A 536 -0.39 -6.93 5.95
CA LEU A 536 -1.11 -6.88 4.69
C LEU A 536 -1.93 -5.59 4.65
N ALA A 537 -1.29 -4.56 4.19
CA ALA A 537 -1.98 -3.36 3.80
C ALA A 537 -2.80 -3.60 2.53
N GLU A 538 -3.64 -2.66 2.26
CA GLU A 538 -4.52 -2.65 1.10
C GLU A 538 -3.90 -3.28 -0.15
N PHE A 539 -4.45 -4.44 -0.56
CA PHE A 539 -4.12 -5.04 -1.85
C PHE A 539 -4.59 -4.12 -2.98
N GLY A 540 -3.76 -3.96 -3.98
CA GLY A 540 -4.09 -3.27 -5.21
C GLY A 540 -3.43 -3.99 -6.38
N ARG A 541 -4.06 -3.94 -7.55
CA ARG A 541 -3.43 -4.41 -8.77
C ARG A 541 -2.19 -3.55 -9.05
N VAL A 542 -1.08 -4.21 -9.33
CA VAL A 542 0.15 -3.60 -9.81
C VAL A 542 0.30 -4.04 -11.26
N ASP A 543 0.56 -3.09 -12.16
CA ASP A 543 0.83 -3.44 -13.54
C ASP A 543 2.20 -4.12 -13.64
N GLY A 544 2.18 -5.45 -13.74
CA GLY A 544 3.35 -6.29 -13.91
C GLY A 544 3.67 -6.57 -15.38
N GLY A 545 2.95 -5.93 -16.29
CA GLY A 545 3.10 -6.16 -17.73
C GLY A 545 2.58 -7.54 -18.20
N THR A 546 1.80 -8.23 -17.36
CA THR A 546 1.19 -9.50 -17.73
C THR A 546 -0.03 -9.24 -18.61
N ASP A 547 -0.07 -9.85 -19.78
CA ASP A 547 -1.23 -9.88 -20.65
C ASP A 547 -2.23 -10.91 -20.09
N TRP A 548 -3.27 -10.42 -19.42
CA TRP A 548 -4.30 -11.25 -18.82
C TRP A 548 -5.21 -11.91 -19.85
N ASP A 549 -5.32 -11.30 -21.02
CA ASP A 549 -6.22 -11.78 -22.07
C ASP A 549 -5.62 -12.98 -22.83
N ALA A 550 -4.32 -13.23 -22.67
CA ALA A 550 -3.61 -14.32 -23.35
C ALA A 550 -3.04 -15.34 -22.34
N PRO A 551 -3.63 -16.54 -22.21
CA PRO A 551 -3.13 -17.60 -21.35
C PRO A 551 -1.67 -17.99 -21.70
N ASP A 552 -0.75 -17.84 -20.74
CA ASP A 552 0.67 -18.23 -20.92
C ASP A 552 0.89 -19.65 -20.38
N ARG A 553 1.38 -20.54 -21.26
CA ARG A 553 1.67 -21.93 -20.89
C ARG A 553 2.63 -22.03 -19.70
N ALA A 554 3.67 -21.19 -19.65
CA ALA A 554 4.65 -21.26 -18.58
C ALA A 554 4.03 -20.83 -17.23
N VAL A 555 3.11 -19.87 -17.23
CA VAL A 555 2.33 -19.48 -16.04
C VAL A 555 1.40 -20.61 -15.63
N LEU A 556 0.70 -21.23 -16.58
CA LEU A 556 -0.17 -22.36 -16.29
C LEU A 556 0.61 -23.56 -15.71
N GLU A 557 1.78 -23.88 -16.25
CA GLU A 557 2.62 -24.96 -15.71
C GLU A 557 3.19 -24.61 -14.32
N GLU A 558 3.45 -23.33 -14.05
CA GLU A 558 3.83 -22.86 -12.72
C GLU A 558 2.66 -23.01 -11.71
N LEU A 559 1.45 -22.62 -12.10
CA LEU A 559 0.26 -22.71 -11.28
C LEU A 559 -0.18 -24.16 -11.03
N PHE A 560 -0.32 -24.94 -12.09
CA PHE A 560 -0.88 -26.29 -12.03
C PHE A 560 0.16 -27.40 -11.86
N GLY A 561 1.42 -27.10 -12.09
CA GLY A 561 2.56 -28.00 -12.02
C GLY A 561 3.12 -28.37 -13.40
N PRO A 562 4.41 -28.74 -13.44
CA PRO A 562 5.07 -29.10 -14.69
C PRO A 562 4.43 -30.35 -15.31
N GLY A 563 4.19 -30.27 -16.62
CA GLY A 563 3.57 -31.33 -17.40
C GLY A 563 2.08 -31.59 -17.17
N THR A 564 1.40 -30.69 -16.41
CA THR A 564 -0.05 -30.74 -16.25
C THR A 564 -0.79 -30.10 -17.41
N VAL A 565 -0.17 -29.14 -18.09
CA VAL A 565 -0.76 -28.49 -19.27
C VAL A 565 -0.57 -29.37 -20.49
N ARG A 566 -1.67 -29.89 -21.01
CA ARG A 566 -1.70 -30.83 -22.13
C ARG A 566 -2.20 -30.15 -23.39
N ARG A 567 -1.64 -30.52 -24.53
CA ARG A 567 -2.05 -30.10 -25.88
C ARG A 567 -2.63 -31.29 -26.63
N LEU A 568 -3.52 -30.97 -27.55
CA LEU A 568 -3.93 -31.92 -28.59
C LEU A 568 -3.09 -31.73 -29.84
N ALA A 569 -2.82 -32.78 -30.58
CA ALA A 569 -2.32 -32.67 -31.94
C ALA A 569 -3.46 -32.17 -32.85
N ALA A 570 -3.14 -31.49 -33.92
CA ALA A 570 -4.17 -30.91 -34.80
C ALA A 570 -5.09 -32.01 -35.41
N GLU A 571 -4.56 -33.22 -35.60
CA GLU A 571 -5.29 -34.42 -36.06
C GLU A 571 -6.21 -35.03 -35.00
N ASP A 572 -5.98 -34.74 -33.72
CA ASP A 572 -6.79 -35.24 -32.60
C ASP A 572 -7.91 -34.29 -32.16
N LEU A 573 -8.00 -33.11 -32.80
CA LEU A 573 -9.07 -32.15 -32.55
C LEU A 573 -10.41 -32.76 -33.03
N PRO A 574 -11.49 -32.63 -32.22
CA PRO A 574 -12.83 -33.05 -32.65
C PRO A 574 -13.27 -32.37 -33.94
N ALA A 575 -13.91 -33.09 -34.86
CA ALA A 575 -14.33 -32.55 -36.15
C ALA A 575 -15.40 -31.47 -36.03
N GLY A 576 -16.24 -31.52 -35.00
CA GLY A 576 -17.28 -30.55 -34.70
C GLY A 576 -16.81 -29.30 -33.97
N LEU A 577 -15.55 -29.26 -33.52
CA LEU A 577 -14.95 -28.06 -32.92
C LEU A 577 -14.57 -27.07 -34.04
N ALA A 578 -15.44 -26.14 -34.34
CA ALA A 578 -15.28 -25.15 -35.42
C ALA A 578 -14.59 -23.86 -34.94
N ASP A 579 -14.72 -23.51 -33.65
CA ASP A 579 -14.15 -22.28 -33.10
C ASP A 579 -12.61 -22.26 -33.23
N GLU A 580 -12.11 -21.24 -33.90
CA GLU A 580 -10.68 -21.13 -34.23
C GLU A 580 -9.82 -20.78 -32.99
N GLU A 581 -10.33 -20.00 -32.04
CA GLU A 581 -9.62 -19.61 -30.82
C GLU A 581 -9.44 -20.81 -29.87
N ALA A 582 -10.51 -21.59 -29.67
CA ALA A 582 -10.43 -22.82 -28.90
C ALA A 582 -9.46 -23.84 -29.52
N ARG A 583 -9.49 -24.00 -30.86
CA ARG A 583 -8.55 -24.86 -31.60
C ARG A 583 -7.10 -24.38 -31.42
N ALA A 584 -6.86 -23.08 -31.52
CA ALA A 584 -5.53 -22.48 -31.34
C ALA A 584 -5.04 -22.69 -29.90
N LEU A 585 -5.87 -22.47 -28.90
CA LEU A 585 -5.52 -22.72 -27.50
C LEU A 585 -5.18 -24.19 -27.25
N LEU A 586 -6.06 -25.11 -27.65
CA LEU A 586 -5.89 -26.55 -27.39
C LEU A 586 -4.65 -27.14 -28.06
N THR A 587 -4.24 -26.60 -29.22
CA THR A 587 -3.03 -27.06 -29.95
C THR A 587 -1.76 -26.27 -29.57
N GLY A 588 -1.90 -25.02 -29.18
CA GLY A 588 -0.81 -24.09 -28.83
C GLY A 588 -0.46 -24.12 -27.34
N THR A 589 -1.19 -23.37 -26.53
CA THR A 589 -1.00 -23.27 -25.08
C THR A 589 -1.36 -24.57 -24.36
N GLY A 590 -2.52 -25.14 -24.68
CA GLY A 590 -3.07 -26.33 -24.05
C GLY A 590 -4.00 -26.01 -22.86
N LEU A 591 -4.64 -27.05 -22.33
CA LEU A 591 -5.52 -26.99 -21.17
C LEU A 591 -4.85 -27.65 -19.96
N PRO A 592 -4.87 -27.04 -18.75
CA PRO A 592 -4.33 -27.66 -17.56
C PRO A 592 -5.24 -28.81 -17.09
N ALA A 593 -4.64 -29.94 -16.74
CA ALA A 593 -5.32 -31.00 -15.99
C ALA A 593 -5.37 -30.56 -14.53
N PHE A 594 -6.56 -30.34 -14.00
CA PHE A 594 -6.76 -29.81 -12.67
C PHE A 594 -7.81 -30.58 -11.89
N ARG A 595 -7.61 -30.71 -10.58
CA ARG A 595 -8.58 -31.29 -9.66
C ARG A 595 -8.57 -30.50 -8.35
N GLY A 596 -9.56 -29.65 -8.19
CA GLY A 596 -9.86 -28.92 -6.96
C GLY A 596 -11.05 -29.54 -6.20
N ALA A 597 -11.49 -28.88 -5.14
CA ALA A 597 -12.68 -29.28 -4.39
C ALA A 597 -13.94 -29.16 -5.25
N GLU A 598 -14.12 -28.00 -5.90
CA GLU A 598 -15.33 -27.66 -6.65
C GLU A 598 -15.14 -27.79 -8.18
N MET A 599 -13.91 -27.83 -8.66
CA MET A 599 -13.63 -27.86 -10.10
C MET A 599 -12.66 -28.98 -10.46
N ARG A 600 -13.01 -29.74 -11.51
CA ARG A 600 -12.14 -30.74 -12.11
C ARG A 600 -12.10 -30.56 -13.62
N LEU A 601 -10.91 -30.31 -14.17
CA LEU A 601 -10.69 -30.27 -15.62
C LEU A 601 -10.17 -31.59 -16.13
N THR A 602 -10.62 -32.00 -17.30
CA THR A 602 -10.22 -33.22 -18.01
C THR A 602 -8.75 -33.15 -18.43
N ALA A 603 -8.02 -34.23 -18.23
CA ALA A 603 -6.64 -34.35 -18.70
C ALA A 603 -6.62 -34.65 -20.21
N LEU A 604 -6.40 -33.63 -21.04
CA LEU A 604 -6.32 -33.78 -22.49
C LEU A 604 -5.29 -34.88 -22.90
N GLY A 605 -5.62 -35.64 -23.89
CA GLY A 605 -4.77 -36.73 -24.42
C GLY A 605 -4.71 -38.02 -23.56
N ALA A 606 -5.21 -37.97 -22.31
CA ALA A 606 -5.45 -39.17 -21.52
C ALA A 606 -6.88 -39.68 -21.76
N GLU A 607 -7.83 -38.79 -21.95
CA GLU A 607 -9.23 -39.05 -22.30
C GLU A 607 -9.60 -38.15 -23.48
N PRO A 608 -10.39 -38.64 -24.45
CA PRO A 608 -10.92 -37.80 -25.52
C PRO A 608 -11.90 -36.79 -24.91
N LEU A 609 -12.01 -35.62 -25.52
CA LEU A 609 -13.07 -34.66 -25.18
C LEU A 609 -14.42 -35.33 -25.54
N ALA A 610 -15.24 -35.61 -24.54
CA ALA A 610 -16.53 -36.20 -24.75
C ALA A 610 -17.45 -35.24 -25.51
N GLU A 611 -17.94 -35.65 -26.66
CA GLU A 611 -18.87 -34.86 -27.47
C GLU A 611 -20.30 -35.08 -26.94
N LEU A 612 -21.03 -33.99 -26.79
CA LEU A 612 -22.44 -33.96 -26.39
C LEU A 612 -23.22 -33.20 -27.44
N SER A 613 -24.48 -33.57 -27.64
CA SER A 613 -25.37 -32.77 -28.50
C SER A 613 -25.91 -31.55 -27.72
N ALA A 614 -26.35 -30.54 -28.42
CA ALA A 614 -27.02 -29.40 -27.78
C ALA A 614 -28.25 -29.83 -26.98
N ASP A 615 -28.99 -30.81 -27.47
CA ASP A 615 -30.16 -31.37 -26.77
C ASP A 615 -29.78 -32.06 -25.46
N ASP A 616 -28.64 -32.78 -25.41
CA ASP A 616 -28.15 -33.43 -24.17
C ASP A 616 -27.63 -32.40 -23.16
N VAL A 617 -27.01 -31.32 -23.63
CA VAL A 617 -26.44 -30.28 -22.79
C VAL A 617 -27.52 -29.45 -22.08
N TRP A 618 -28.58 -29.11 -22.82
CA TRP A 618 -29.65 -28.27 -22.31
C TRP A 618 -30.92 -29.05 -21.90
N GLU A 619 -30.82 -30.37 -21.76
CA GLU A 619 -31.94 -31.27 -21.40
C GLU A 619 -32.65 -30.83 -20.11
N PHE A 620 -31.91 -30.34 -19.13
CA PHE A 620 -32.41 -29.95 -17.79
C PHE A 620 -32.58 -28.43 -17.63
N THR A 621 -32.43 -27.66 -18.71
CA THR A 621 -32.58 -26.20 -18.72
C THR A 621 -33.88 -25.82 -19.38
N GLU A 622 -34.68 -24.90 -18.80
CA GLU A 622 -35.88 -24.41 -19.42
C GLU A 622 -35.51 -23.66 -20.72
N GLU A 623 -36.31 -23.77 -21.78
CA GLU A 623 -36.01 -23.21 -23.13
C GLU A 623 -35.76 -21.68 -23.07
N GLU A 624 -36.42 -21.00 -22.11
CA GLU A 624 -36.26 -19.56 -21.89
C GLU A 624 -34.95 -19.19 -21.16
N ASP A 625 -34.29 -20.16 -20.49
CA ASP A 625 -33.04 -19.97 -19.76
C ASP A 625 -31.80 -20.40 -20.56
N VAL A 626 -31.99 -21.00 -21.74
CA VAL A 626 -30.85 -21.30 -22.63
C VAL A 626 -30.32 -19.99 -23.22
N PRO A 627 -29.03 -19.67 -23.01
CA PRO A 627 -28.45 -18.40 -23.47
C PRO A 627 -28.60 -18.24 -25.01
N GLU A 628 -28.89 -17.02 -25.45
CA GLU A 628 -28.94 -16.70 -26.89
C GLU A 628 -27.58 -16.94 -27.57
N SER A 629 -26.47 -16.88 -26.81
CA SER A 629 -25.13 -17.18 -27.27
C SER A 629 -24.84 -18.67 -27.40
N ALA A 630 -25.70 -19.56 -26.87
CA ALA A 630 -25.51 -20.99 -26.95
C ALA A 630 -25.70 -21.48 -28.41
N GLY A 631 -24.66 -22.13 -28.94
CA GLY A 631 -24.69 -22.69 -30.31
C GLY A 631 -25.58 -23.93 -30.42
N GLN A 632 -25.95 -24.27 -31.66
CA GLN A 632 -26.70 -25.47 -31.95
C GLN A 632 -25.79 -26.67 -32.35
N GLY A 633 -24.47 -26.47 -32.30
CA GLY A 633 -23.46 -27.44 -32.70
C GLY A 633 -23.16 -28.52 -31.65
N ALA A 634 -21.99 -29.11 -31.78
CA ALA A 634 -21.49 -30.08 -30.82
C ALA A 634 -20.90 -29.35 -29.60
N TYR A 635 -21.13 -29.89 -28.42
CA TYR A 635 -20.49 -29.45 -27.17
C TYR A 635 -19.42 -30.45 -26.74
N TYR A 636 -18.41 -29.95 -26.02
CA TYR A 636 -17.30 -30.77 -25.54
C TYR A 636 -17.13 -30.65 -24.05
N ARG A 637 -17.19 -31.76 -23.34
CA ARG A 637 -17.03 -31.78 -21.88
C ARG A 637 -15.60 -31.43 -21.50
N LEU A 638 -15.38 -30.27 -20.89
CA LEU A 638 -14.08 -29.85 -20.33
C LEU A 638 -13.85 -30.41 -18.94
N GLY A 639 -14.91 -30.70 -18.19
CA GLY A 639 -14.79 -31.15 -16.81
C GLY A 639 -16.10 -31.11 -16.03
N ILE A 640 -15.95 -30.79 -14.73
CA ILE A 640 -17.05 -30.60 -13.77
C ILE A 640 -16.76 -29.38 -12.93
N TRP A 641 -17.78 -28.62 -12.59
CA TRP A 641 -17.73 -27.46 -11.73
C TRP A 641 -18.93 -27.46 -10.77
N GLY A 642 -18.70 -27.42 -9.44
CA GLY A 642 -19.76 -27.51 -8.43
C GLY A 642 -20.60 -28.78 -8.52
N GLY A 643 -20.05 -29.85 -9.10
CA GLY A 643 -20.78 -31.09 -9.38
C GLY A 643 -21.42 -31.14 -10.76
N GLU A 644 -21.57 -30.00 -11.44
CA GLU A 644 -22.23 -29.84 -12.73
C GLU A 644 -21.28 -29.98 -13.92
N PRO A 645 -21.73 -30.42 -15.11
CA PRO A 645 -20.90 -30.46 -16.30
C PRO A 645 -20.39 -29.09 -16.72
N LEU A 646 -19.07 -28.98 -16.94
CA LEU A 646 -18.42 -27.85 -17.59
C LEU A 646 -18.20 -28.18 -19.07
N VAL A 647 -18.80 -27.42 -19.98
CA VAL A 647 -18.82 -27.71 -21.41
C VAL A 647 -18.32 -26.54 -22.26
N LEU A 648 -17.68 -26.86 -23.38
CA LEU A 648 -17.27 -25.93 -24.43
C LEU A 648 -18.23 -26.03 -25.61
N ASP A 649 -18.77 -24.92 -26.05
CA ASP A 649 -19.49 -24.83 -27.33
C ASP A 649 -18.49 -24.96 -28.48
N GLY A 650 -18.66 -25.96 -29.31
CA GLY A 650 -17.73 -26.23 -30.40
C GLY A 650 -17.87 -25.25 -31.57
N GLU A 651 -18.98 -24.55 -31.71
CA GLU A 651 -19.23 -23.57 -32.78
C GLU A 651 -18.93 -22.14 -32.31
N GLY A 652 -19.44 -21.75 -31.12
CA GLY A 652 -19.33 -20.40 -30.60
C GLY A 652 -18.15 -20.16 -29.68
N GLY A 653 -17.45 -21.20 -29.22
CA GLY A 653 -16.28 -21.10 -28.34
C GLY A 653 -16.60 -20.79 -26.87
N GLY A 654 -17.86 -20.51 -26.52
CA GLY A 654 -18.31 -20.20 -25.16
C GLY A 654 -18.14 -21.40 -24.20
N VAL A 655 -17.87 -21.11 -22.92
CA VAL A 655 -17.76 -22.12 -21.88
C VAL A 655 -18.91 -21.96 -20.90
N TYR A 656 -19.60 -23.07 -20.60
CA TYR A 656 -20.82 -23.09 -19.81
C TYR A 656 -20.73 -24.11 -18.67
N VAL A 657 -21.35 -23.78 -17.53
CA VAL A 657 -21.71 -24.77 -16.49
C VAL A 657 -23.18 -25.03 -16.61
N VAL A 658 -23.55 -26.27 -16.97
CA VAL A 658 -24.92 -26.65 -17.29
C VAL A 658 -25.49 -27.58 -16.23
N PRO A 659 -26.81 -27.49 -15.88
CA PRO A 659 -27.40 -28.34 -14.85
C PRO A 659 -27.38 -29.81 -15.28
N GLY A 660 -27.03 -30.68 -14.36
CA GLY A 660 -27.19 -32.13 -14.50
C GLY A 660 -28.58 -32.62 -14.02
N GLU A 661 -28.84 -33.91 -14.10
CA GLU A 661 -30.14 -34.55 -13.76
C GLU A 661 -30.64 -34.19 -12.35
N ASP A 662 -29.75 -34.08 -11.37
CA ASP A 662 -30.06 -33.74 -9.97
C ASP A 662 -29.57 -32.30 -9.59
N GLY A 663 -29.09 -31.51 -10.54
CA GLY A 663 -28.43 -30.24 -10.32
C GLY A 663 -29.41 -29.06 -10.19
N HIS A 664 -28.94 -28.01 -9.58
CA HIS A 664 -29.74 -26.79 -9.38
C HIS A 664 -29.46 -25.71 -10.45
N GLY A 665 -28.56 -25.97 -11.41
CA GLY A 665 -28.21 -24.99 -12.44
C GLY A 665 -27.87 -23.61 -11.92
N TYR A 666 -27.23 -22.81 -12.74
CA TYR A 666 -26.97 -21.40 -12.45
C TYR A 666 -27.90 -20.55 -13.31
N GLU A 667 -28.45 -19.46 -12.76
CA GLU A 667 -29.27 -18.52 -13.53
C GLU A 667 -28.53 -18.00 -14.77
N GLN A 668 -27.18 -17.88 -14.67
CA GLN A 668 -26.31 -17.55 -15.77
C GLN A 668 -25.27 -18.70 -15.98
N PRO A 669 -25.52 -19.59 -16.92
CA PRO A 669 -24.65 -20.73 -17.14
C PRO A 669 -23.34 -20.42 -17.88
N LEU A 670 -23.25 -19.28 -18.59
CA LEU A 670 -22.03 -18.81 -19.27
C LEU A 670 -20.98 -18.43 -18.23
N VAL A 671 -19.84 -19.11 -18.22
CA VAL A 671 -18.70 -18.79 -17.33
C VAL A 671 -17.54 -18.11 -18.08
N ALA A 672 -17.52 -18.16 -19.39
CA ALA A 672 -16.64 -17.36 -20.25
C ALA A 672 -17.14 -17.40 -21.70
N GLY A 673 -17.03 -16.29 -22.42
CA GLY A 673 -17.41 -16.15 -23.82
C GLY A 673 -16.49 -16.86 -24.80
N SER A 674 -15.27 -17.27 -24.35
CA SER A 674 -14.36 -18.10 -25.14
C SER A 674 -13.48 -19.00 -24.25
N LEU A 675 -12.95 -20.07 -24.84
CA LEU A 675 -12.02 -20.96 -24.11
C LEU A 675 -10.73 -20.25 -23.67
N PRO A 676 -10.10 -19.37 -24.48
CA PRO A 676 -8.99 -18.55 -24.01
C PRO A 676 -9.36 -17.64 -22.82
N ALA A 677 -10.49 -16.96 -22.87
CA ALA A 677 -10.99 -16.14 -21.77
C ALA A 677 -11.19 -16.99 -20.49
N PHE A 678 -11.81 -18.15 -20.61
CA PHE A 678 -11.98 -19.09 -19.49
C PHE A 678 -10.64 -19.43 -18.83
N VAL A 679 -9.61 -19.79 -19.61
CA VAL A 679 -8.30 -20.15 -19.08
C VAL A 679 -7.61 -18.96 -18.45
N ALA A 680 -7.75 -17.74 -19.03
CA ALA A 680 -7.22 -16.50 -18.45
C ALA A 680 -7.92 -16.15 -17.13
N MET A 681 -9.25 -16.25 -17.07
CA MET A 681 -10.03 -16.06 -15.85
C MET A 681 -9.64 -17.09 -14.77
N LEU A 682 -9.52 -18.37 -15.13
CA LEU A 682 -9.07 -19.42 -14.23
C LEU A 682 -7.66 -19.12 -13.67
N GLN A 683 -6.77 -18.62 -14.51
CA GLN A 683 -5.43 -18.18 -14.12
C GLN A 683 -5.51 -17.07 -13.09
N GLY A 684 -6.30 -16.01 -13.34
CA GLY A 684 -6.53 -14.90 -12.42
C GLY A 684 -7.14 -15.33 -11.09
N TYR A 685 -8.18 -16.16 -11.15
CA TYR A 685 -8.81 -16.75 -9.97
C TYR A 685 -7.81 -17.49 -9.08
N LEU A 686 -6.99 -18.36 -9.65
CA LEU A 686 -6.02 -19.15 -8.89
C LEU A 686 -4.95 -18.31 -8.23
N VAL A 687 -4.47 -17.26 -8.91
CA VAL A 687 -3.53 -16.29 -8.34
C VAL A 687 -4.13 -15.58 -7.14
N GLY A 688 -5.33 -15.04 -7.31
CA GLY A 688 -6.04 -14.39 -6.22
C GLY A 688 -6.31 -15.32 -5.04
N ARG A 689 -6.72 -16.56 -5.34
CA ARG A 689 -6.94 -17.61 -4.33
C ARG A 689 -5.68 -17.89 -3.50
N CYS A 690 -4.48 -17.85 -4.09
CA CYS A 690 -3.22 -18.00 -3.37
C CYS A 690 -2.97 -16.87 -2.34
N LEU A 691 -3.62 -15.72 -2.48
CA LEU A 691 -3.50 -14.60 -1.57
C LEU A 691 -4.47 -14.66 -0.39
N LEU A 692 -5.62 -15.33 -0.52
CA LEU A 692 -6.64 -15.40 0.54
C LEU A 692 -6.11 -15.93 1.88
N PRO A 693 -5.27 -16.98 1.94
CA PRO A 693 -4.70 -17.45 3.20
C PRO A 693 -3.78 -16.42 3.90
N MET A 694 -3.29 -15.43 3.17
CA MET A 694 -2.40 -14.39 3.68
C MET A 694 -3.15 -13.20 4.27
N ALA A 695 -4.48 -13.16 4.11
CA ALA A 695 -5.30 -12.10 4.66
C ALA A 695 -5.40 -12.24 6.20
N SER A 696 -5.13 -11.14 6.90
CA SER A 696 -5.14 -11.10 8.37
C SER A 696 -6.54 -10.85 8.95
N SER A 697 -7.52 -10.47 8.11
CA SER A 697 -8.87 -10.12 8.52
C SER A 697 -9.93 -10.50 7.47
N LEU A 698 -11.19 -10.59 7.90
CA LEU A 698 -12.32 -10.79 6.98
C LEU A 698 -12.47 -9.64 5.98
N ALA A 699 -12.15 -8.41 6.38
CA ALA A 699 -12.20 -7.25 5.49
C ALA A 699 -11.14 -7.34 4.38
N GLU A 700 -9.94 -7.82 4.70
CA GLU A 700 -8.89 -8.07 3.70
C GLU A 700 -9.27 -9.23 2.77
N ARG A 701 -9.82 -10.32 3.29
CA ARG A 701 -10.33 -11.43 2.47
C ARG A 701 -11.37 -10.94 1.48
N LYS A 702 -12.36 -10.17 1.97
CA LYS A 702 -13.36 -9.57 1.10
C LYS A 702 -12.72 -8.72 0.00
N ARG A 703 -11.76 -7.88 0.36
CA ARG A 703 -11.08 -7.01 -0.60
C ARG A 703 -10.30 -7.80 -1.66
N ILE A 704 -9.60 -8.88 -1.28
CA ILE A 704 -8.95 -9.76 -2.25
C ILE A 704 -9.97 -10.36 -3.21
N ARG A 705 -11.12 -10.82 -2.70
CA ARG A 705 -12.21 -11.34 -3.53
C ARG A 705 -12.74 -10.28 -4.50
N ASP A 706 -13.04 -9.08 -3.99
CA ASP A 706 -13.48 -7.95 -4.82
C ASP A 706 -12.47 -7.64 -5.95
N LEU A 707 -11.17 -7.78 -5.69
CA LEU A 707 -10.13 -7.61 -6.72
C LEU A 707 -10.11 -8.75 -7.73
N ILE A 708 -10.30 -9.99 -7.30
CA ILE A 708 -10.40 -11.14 -8.20
C ILE A 708 -11.61 -10.95 -9.13
N GLU A 709 -12.78 -10.58 -8.58
CA GLU A 709 -13.97 -10.30 -9.38
C GLU A 709 -13.73 -9.22 -10.44
N LEU A 710 -13.03 -8.12 -10.06
CA LEU A 710 -12.66 -7.07 -11.01
C LEU A 710 -11.73 -7.57 -12.12
N ASP A 711 -10.78 -8.46 -11.79
CA ASP A 711 -9.88 -9.02 -12.78
C ASP A 711 -10.57 -10.02 -13.71
N LEU A 712 -11.48 -10.83 -13.17
CA LEU A 712 -12.31 -11.71 -14.00
C LEU A 712 -13.17 -10.89 -14.98
N ALA A 713 -13.82 -9.82 -14.48
CA ALA A 713 -14.62 -8.93 -15.32
C ALA A 713 -13.78 -8.14 -16.34
N ALA A 714 -12.52 -7.87 -16.07
CA ALA A 714 -11.61 -7.23 -17.01
C ALA A 714 -11.26 -8.15 -18.20
N VAL A 715 -11.26 -9.47 -17.99
CA VAL A 715 -11.04 -10.47 -19.05
C VAL A 715 -12.34 -10.72 -19.81
N ASP A 716 -13.45 -10.95 -19.09
CA ASP A 716 -14.76 -11.25 -19.67
C ASP A 716 -15.87 -10.80 -18.72
N GLU A 717 -16.48 -9.64 -19.01
CA GLU A 717 -17.49 -9.03 -18.14
C GLU A 717 -18.74 -9.91 -18.03
N GLU A 718 -19.22 -10.48 -19.16
CA GLU A 718 -20.41 -11.32 -19.18
C GLU A 718 -20.19 -12.65 -18.45
N GLY A 719 -19.08 -13.33 -18.72
CA GLY A 719 -18.72 -14.59 -18.06
C GLY A 719 -18.49 -14.43 -16.56
N ALA A 720 -17.93 -13.28 -16.12
CA ALA A 720 -17.67 -13.00 -14.70
C ALA A 720 -18.94 -12.77 -13.87
N GLU A 721 -20.07 -12.42 -14.49
CA GLU A 721 -21.37 -12.30 -13.81
C GLU A 721 -21.96 -13.65 -13.39
N SER A 722 -21.42 -14.77 -13.87
CA SER A 722 -21.91 -16.11 -13.51
C SER A 722 -21.79 -16.38 -12.02
N ALA A 723 -22.87 -16.85 -11.40
CA ALA A 723 -22.90 -17.29 -10.00
C ALA A 723 -21.90 -18.41 -9.72
N ALA A 724 -21.49 -19.20 -10.73
CA ALA A 724 -20.46 -20.21 -10.61
C ALA A 724 -19.11 -19.63 -10.12
N TRP A 725 -18.70 -18.46 -10.60
CA TRP A 725 -17.50 -17.78 -10.09
C TRP A 725 -17.69 -17.27 -8.67
N THR A 726 -18.87 -16.71 -8.34
CA THR A 726 -19.19 -16.25 -6.99
C THR A 726 -19.11 -17.40 -5.99
N ASP A 727 -19.67 -18.57 -6.33
CA ASP A 727 -19.65 -19.74 -5.44
C ASP A 727 -18.22 -20.16 -5.09
N VAL A 728 -17.32 -20.29 -6.07
CA VAL A 728 -15.92 -20.68 -5.79
C VAL A 728 -15.09 -19.59 -5.12
N LEU A 729 -15.46 -18.31 -5.27
CA LEU A 729 -14.79 -17.21 -4.60
C LEU A 729 -15.19 -17.07 -3.14
N TYR A 730 -16.45 -17.35 -2.81
CA TYR A 730 -17.00 -17.15 -1.46
C TYR A 730 -17.24 -18.44 -0.68
N ASP A 731 -16.90 -19.60 -1.26
CA ASP A 731 -16.92 -20.86 -0.51
C ASP A 731 -15.87 -20.86 0.58
N ASP A 732 -16.31 -20.48 1.81
CA ASP A 732 -15.50 -20.51 3.04
C ASP A 732 -15.56 -21.89 3.74
N ALA A 733 -16.28 -22.86 3.17
CA ALA A 733 -16.52 -24.17 3.77
C ALA A 733 -15.39 -25.18 3.51
N GLY A 734 -14.30 -24.74 2.85
CA GLY A 734 -13.10 -25.54 2.66
C GLY A 734 -12.13 -25.51 3.83
#